data_227b42535613515b14838db6330cc269
#
_entry.id   227b42535613515b14838db6330cc269
#
_cell.length_a   1.000
_cell.length_b   1.000
_cell.length_c   1.000
_cell.angle_alpha   90.00
_cell.angle_beta   90.00
_cell.angle_gamma   90.00
#
_symmetry.space_group_name_H-M   'P 1'
#
loop_
_entity.id
_entity.type
_entity.pdbx_description
1 polymer ?
#
loop_
_entity_poly.entity_id
_entity_poly.type
_entity_poly.pdbx_seq_one_letter_code
_entity_poly.pdbx_strand_id
1 'polypeptide(L)'
;MIDRTPRGPYPPTEAMLAEPVPQEICDAQEDRLRRVWKTRTGIGYLTSVNNSEIGKWYSLTCLAFMLAAGVLALLMRVQLAFPGMQFLDADRFNQFFTMHGSAMMFLFAVPLFEAMAILILPAFLGARDMPFPRLSAFGYWSFLIGGVFVLGSVLFDAAPKSGWFMYPPLATEDPGVGSDIWLLGLSFIEIASIAAAVELIVGVLKCRPPGMRINTMPLYAWYVLVVGGMILFAFPPLIAGDLLFELERALDWPFFDPTRGGDPIFWQHLFWIFGHPEVYIVFLPSVAIAAMVVPTMAQRPIVGYSWIVLSAVGTGFLSFGLWVHHMFTTGLPLISLAFFSAASEAVVIPTGIQLFVFLVTLMVGKVQKSLPMLWIAGGLAIFTAGGLTGIMLAIAPFDWQVHDTYFIVAHLHYTLFGGMILPVMAGVYYFFPFFTQRILSVRLGKWAFWLIFGGFNLTFLPMHLTGLLGMPRRVFTYPGDLGWNTLNLISSVGAFIIAAGFLVFTYDLLRPGKPRLQTRNPWNAGTLEWSDTLSDDDWGVRSIPYITSRYPLWDQPKLVERMAAGRYYLPDAPEGHRETLVTSVIDARPVQVQRVTGDAWITLLAAGFIGGCFILPTFHLYVPGVISGLLGVACILYWLWTSTARIPEKEMKDAGLGLTLPTYASGPESVGWWAMWITMLGDATAFASVVFGFFFYWTATADFPPANATHADGTLVALSALALVLAWVLTLAARSLNRSGRVLATRAALIAAPVAALAGGGLLALSVLDLSPSSHVYPAIICALVIWTGAHVLVGVLMQAYCLAGTIFGKIDRDHDADLWNVSLYWHFHVLTVLVTAAVIGLAPRLL
;
A
#
# COMPACT_ATOMS: atom_id res chain seq x y z
N MET A 1 -6.81 35.83 -15.46
CA MET A 1 -6.53 34.38 -15.48
C MET A 1 -5.57 34.10 -16.62
N ILE A 2 -4.50 33.45 -16.33
CA ILE A 2 -3.53 32.97 -17.31
C ILE A 2 -4.20 31.89 -18.16
N ASP A 3 -4.05 32.01 -19.50
CA ASP A 3 -4.52 30.94 -20.42
C ASP A 3 -3.57 29.72 -20.31
N ARG A 4 -4.01 28.67 -19.65
CA ARG A 4 -3.29 27.41 -19.45
C ARG A 4 -3.69 26.31 -20.43
N THR A 5 -4.34 26.67 -21.52
CA THR A 5 -4.74 25.69 -22.52
C THR A 5 -3.52 25.16 -23.26
N PRO A 6 -3.34 23.83 -23.36
CA PRO A 6 -2.31 23.26 -24.23
C PRO A 6 -2.38 23.78 -25.66
N ARG A 7 -1.22 24.13 -26.23
CA ARG A 7 -1.14 24.71 -27.58
C ARG A 7 -0.21 23.86 -28.43
N GLY A 8 -0.60 23.63 -29.66
CA GLY A 8 0.18 22.88 -30.63
C GLY A 8 -0.47 21.60 -31.09
N PRO A 9 0.20 20.86 -31.98
CA PRO A 9 -0.35 19.65 -32.57
C PRO A 9 -0.41 18.48 -31.56
N TYR A 10 -1.56 17.84 -31.49
CA TYR A 10 -1.79 16.60 -30.78
C TYR A 10 -2.95 15.82 -31.39
N PRO A 11 -2.81 14.53 -31.71
CA PRO A 11 -1.62 13.66 -31.58
C PRO A 11 -0.49 14.06 -32.55
N PRO A 12 0.75 13.56 -32.33
CA PRO A 12 1.85 13.84 -33.24
C PRO A 12 1.64 13.14 -34.57
N THR A 13 2.05 13.79 -35.64
CA THR A 13 1.98 13.21 -37.00
C THR A 13 3.22 12.39 -37.33
N GLU A 14 3.11 11.44 -38.25
CA GLU A 14 4.28 10.67 -38.71
C GLU A 14 5.40 11.54 -39.28
N ALA A 15 5.07 12.66 -39.94
CA ALA A 15 6.07 13.61 -40.41
C ALA A 15 6.90 14.22 -39.29
N MET A 16 6.25 14.64 -38.18
CA MET A 16 6.94 15.16 -36.97
C MET A 16 7.84 14.13 -36.34
N LEU A 17 7.40 12.87 -36.28
CA LEU A 17 8.16 11.76 -35.72
C LEU A 17 9.30 11.27 -36.63
N ALA A 18 9.25 11.59 -37.91
CA ALA A 18 10.27 11.22 -38.89
C ALA A 18 11.36 12.29 -39.09
N GLU A 19 11.14 13.50 -38.57
CA GLU A 19 12.10 14.59 -38.68
C GLU A 19 13.45 14.23 -38.03
N PRO A 20 14.58 14.31 -38.73
CA PRO A 20 15.85 13.91 -38.18
C PRO A 20 16.34 14.88 -37.09
N VAL A 21 16.81 14.36 -35.96
CA VAL A 21 17.53 15.13 -34.95
C VAL A 21 19.01 14.87 -35.12
N PRO A 22 19.85 15.91 -35.32
CA PRO A 22 21.32 15.74 -35.42
C PRO A 22 21.87 15.02 -34.16
N GLN A 23 22.81 14.11 -34.38
CA GLN A 23 23.36 13.29 -33.28
C GLN A 23 23.98 14.13 -32.18
N GLU A 24 24.69 15.21 -32.52
CA GLU A 24 25.27 16.13 -31.54
C GLU A 24 24.23 16.78 -30.62
N ILE A 25 23.04 17.06 -31.16
CA ILE A 25 21.92 17.59 -30.34
C ILE A 25 21.38 16.52 -29.42
N CYS A 26 21.21 15.30 -29.94
CA CYS A 26 20.77 14.14 -29.12
C CYS A 26 21.72 13.91 -27.94
N ASP A 27 23.02 13.86 -28.18
CA ASP A 27 24.04 13.61 -27.17
C ASP A 27 24.07 14.74 -26.13
N ALA A 28 24.00 16.00 -26.56
CA ALA A 28 23.98 17.14 -25.66
C ALA A 28 22.72 17.18 -24.76
N GLN A 29 21.56 16.80 -25.31
CA GLN A 29 20.32 16.70 -24.59
C GLN A 29 20.37 15.55 -23.54
N GLU A 30 20.88 14.40 -23.95
CA GLU A 30 21.02 13.24 -23.09
C GLU A 30 21.98 13.50 -21.94
N ASP A 31 23.13 14.16 -22.21
CA ASP A 31 24.08 14.57 -21.17
C ASP A 31 23.46 15.54 -20.15
N ARG A 32 22.57 16.46 -20.57
CA ARG A 32 21.85 17.33 -19.64
C ARG A 32 20.89 16.53 -18.76
N LEU A 33 20.12 15.61 -19.34
CA LEU A 33 19.21 14.75 -18.60
C LEU A 33 19.96 13.88 -17.57
N ARG A 34 21.08 13.26 -17.98
CA ARG A 34 21.94 12.47 -17.09
C ARG A 34 22.41 13.28 -15.89
N ARG A 35 22.86 14.52 -16.09
CA ARG A 35 23.29 15.40 -15.00
C ARG A 35 22.19 15.74 -14.03
N VAL A 36 20.97 15.97 -14.53
CA VAL A 36 19.80 16.37 -13.72
C VAL A 36 19.26 15.21 -12.87
N TRP A 37 19.28 13.99 -13.43
CA TRP A 37 18.72 12.81 -12.78
C TRP A 37 19.73 11.96 -12.00
N LYS A 38 21.03 12.33 -12.07
CA LYS A 38 22.11 11.57 -11.45
C LYS A 38 21.90 11.43 -9.94
N THR A 39 21.95 10.17 -9.47
CA THR A 39 21.93 9.84 -8.05
C THR A 39 23.23 10.28 -7.36
N ARG A 40 23.13 10.82 -6.16
CA ARG A 40 24.29 11.22 -5.35
C ARG A 40 25.02 9.98 -4.87
N THR A 41 26.33 10.15 -4.60
CA THR A 41 27.20 9.09 -4.10
C THR A 41 27.57 9.28 -2.63
N GLY A 42 28.13 8.26 -1.99
CA GLY A 42 28.52 8.30 -0.58
C GLY A 42 27.32 8.47 0.36
N ILE A 43 27.45 9.27 1.42
CA ILE A 43 26.35 9.54 2.36
C ILE A 43 25.16 10.21 1.64
N GLY A 44 25.42 11.00 0.59
CA GLY A 44 24.39 11.61 -0.22
C GLY A 44 23.45 10.59 -0.91
N TYR A 45 23.87 9.33 -1.06
CA TYR A 45 23.03 8.26 -1.60
C TYR A 45 21.77 8.03 -0.76
N LEU A 46 21.86 8.18 0.57
CA LEU A 46 20.71 8.05 1.48
C LEU A 46 19.63 9.14 1.29
N THR A 47 19.94 10.21 0.56
CA THR A 47 18.98 11.27 0.25
C THR A 47 18.24 11.05 -1.05
N SER A 48 18.53 9.97 -1.79
CA SER A 48 17.93 9.69 -3.08
C SER A 48 16.41 9.60 -2.96
N VAL A 49 15.76 10.16 -3.95
CA VAL A 49 14.30 10.05 -4.13
C VAL A 49 13.95 9.38 -5.46
N ASN A 50 14.95 8.92 -6.22
CA ASN A 50 14.73 8.23 -7.48
C ASN A 50 14.03 6.90 -7.23
N ASN A 51 12.90 6.66 -7.88
CA ASN A 51 12.09 5.45 -7.67
C ASN A 51 12.86 4.17 -7.97
N SER A 52 13.77 4.17 -8.94
CA SER A 52 14.67 3.05 -9.22
C SER A 52 15.54 2.67 -8.02
N GLU A 53 16.06 3.64 -7.28
CA GLU A 53 16.90 3.39 -6.09
C GLU A 53 16.04 3.01 -4.89
N ILE A 54 14.95 3.74 -4.64
CA ILE A 54 14.00 3.42 -3.57
C ILE A 54 13.43 2.01 -3.74
N GLY A 55 13.00 1.63 -4.95
CA GLY A 55 12.48 0.30 -5.22
C GLY A 55 13.51 -0.81 -5.02
N LYS A 56 14.81 -0.57 -5.34
CA LYS A 56 15.90 -1.50 -5.02
C LYS A 56 16.09 -1.66 -3.52
N TRP A 57 16.09 -0.56 -2.75
CA TRP A 57 16.22 -0.60 -1.29
C TRP A 57 15.08 -1.37 -0.64
N TYR A 58 13.84 -1.07 -1.05
CA TYR A 58 12.66 -1.81 -0.62
C TYR A 58 12.80 -3.31 -0.90
N SER A 59 13.11 -3.67 -2.15
CA SER A 59 13.21 -5.08 -2.58
C SER A 59 14.26 -5.86 -1.77
N LEU A 60 15.43 -5.25 -1.53
CA LEU A 60 16.49 -5.88 -0.74
C LEU A 60 16.12 -6.00 0.73
N THR A 61 15.45 -5.01 1.29
CA THR A 61 14.98 -5.03 2.68
C THR A 61 13.88 -6.08 2.88
N CYS A 62 12.91 -6.15 1.96
CA CYS A 62 11.88 -7.20 1.97
C CYS A 62 12.50 -8.61 1.91
N LEU A 63 13.50 -8.81 1.05
CA LEU A 63 14.22 -10.09 0.98
C LEU A 63 14.93 -10.43 2.30
N ALA A 64 15.56 -9.44 2.93
CA ALA A 64 16.23 -9.64 4.23
C ALA A 64 15.23 -10.03 5.32
N PHE A 65 14.08 -9.34 5.40
CA PHE A 65 13.02 -9.65 6.35
C PHE A 65 12.39 -11.02 6.08
N MET A 66 12.17 -11.38 4.81
CA MET A 66 11.71 -12.72 4.42
C MET A 66 12.66 -13.82 4.91
N LEU A 67 13.97 -13.64 4.70
CA LEU A 67 14.95 -14.62 5.15
C LEU A 67 14.98 -14.74 6.68
N ALA A 68 14.91 -13.62 7.41
CA ALA A 68 14.86 -13.63 8.86
C ALA A 68 13.59 -14.33 9.37
N ALA A 69 12.42 -13.99 8.85
CA ALA A 69 11.15 -14.63 9.19
C ALA A 69 11.13 -16.13 8.81
N GLY A 70 11.80 -16.49 7.70
CA GLY A 70 11.99 -17.87 7.27
C GLY A 70 12.83 -18.68 8.28
N VAL A 71 13.85 -18.08 8.89
CA VAL A 71 14.63 -18.71 9.95
C VAL A 71 13.75 -19.04 11.17
N LEU A 72 12.86 -18.11 11.57
CA LEU A 72 11.91 -18.36 12.67
C LEU A 72 11.02 -19.58 12.35
N ALA A 73 10.55 -19.70 11.11
CA ALA A 73 9.77 -20.87 10.66
C ALA A 73 10.56 -22.17 10.76
N LEU A 74 11.85 -22.18 10.36
CA LEU A 74 12.69 -23.36 10.48
C LEU A 74 12.91 -23.79 11.92
N LEU A 75 13.12 -22.84 12.85
CA LEU A 75 13.27 -23.12 14.26
C LEU A 75 12.00 -23.73 14.85
N MET A 76 10.82 -23.22 14.46
CA MET A 76 9.54 -23.84 14.84
C MET A 76 9.41 -25.26 14.27
N ARG A 77 9.88 -25.51 13.04
CA ARG A 77 9.84 -26.87 12.45
C ARG A 77 10.81 -27.81 13.11
N VAL A 78 11.95 -27.34 13.66
CA VAL A 78 12.81 -28.15 14.54
C VAL A 78 12.05 -28.57 15.80
N GLN A 79 11.41 -27.62 16.47
CA GLN A 79 10.62 -27.87 17.69
C GLN A 79 9.50 -28.90 17.47
N LEU A 80 8.88 -28.92 16.30
CA LEU A 80 7.75 -29.78 15.97
C LEU A 80 8.16 -31.03 15.17
N ALA A 81 9.46 -31.32 15.02
CA ALA A 81 9.92 -32.51 14.27
C ALA A 81 9.55 -33.83 14.98
N PHE A 82 9.58 -33.82 16.30
CA PHE A 82 9.28 -34.99 17.14
C PHE A 82 8.36 -34.60 18.30
N PRO A 83 7.52 -35.55 18.78
CA PRO A 83 6.65 -35.31 19.94
C PRO A 83 7.48 -35.05 21.21
N GLY A 84 7.00 -34.18 22.05
CA GLY A 84 7.63 -33.89 23.34
C GLY A 84 8.98 -33.16 23.27
N MET A 85 9.36 -32.64 22.09
CA MET A 85 10.63 -31.93 21.90
C MET A 85 10.71 -30.68 22.77
N GLN A 86 11.90 -30.37 23.32
CA GLN A 86 12.18 -29.24 24.20
C GLN A 86 13.28 -28.33 23.61
N PHE A 87 13.27 -28.11 22.30
CA PHE A 87 14.22 -27.23 21.63
C PHE A 87 13.90 -25.75 21.89
N LEU A 88 12.61 -25.40 21.89
CA LEU A 88 12.08 -24.09 22.25
C LEU A 88 11.15 -24.24 23.44
N ASP A 89 11.14 -23.29 24.34
CA ASP A 89 10.07 -23.14 25.32
C ASP A 89 8.80 -22.56 24.70
N ALA A 90 7.70 -22.60 25.46
CA ALA A 90 6.39 -22.17 24.95
C ALA A 90 6.37 -20.66 24.58
N ASP A 91 6.99 -19.82 25.40
CA ASP A 91 7.00 -18.36 25.17
C ASP A 91 7.81 -18.00 23.91
N ARG A 92 8.99 -18.58 23.74
CA ARG A 92 9.81 -18.40 22.54
C ARG A 92 9.12 -18.94 21.29
N PHE A 93 8.46 -20.07 21.37
CA PHE A 93 7.69 -20.62 20.27
C PHE A 93 6.55 -19.67 19.89
N ASN A 94 5.84 -19.10 20.87
CA ASN A 94 4.75 -18.15 20.66
C ASN A 94 5.24 -16.84 20.02
N GLN A 95 6.38 -16.31 20.45
CA GLN A 95 7.02 -15.17 19.80
C GLN A 95 7.40 -15.49 18.36
N PHE A 96 7.98 -16.66 18.08
CA PHE A 96 8.45 -17.03 16.74
C PHE A 96 7.30 -17.21 15.77
N PHE A 97 6.20 -17.89 16.14
CA PHE A 97 5.08 -18.01 15.22
C PHE A 97 4.37 -16.68 14.99
N THR A 98 4.25 -15.83 16.01
CA THR A 98 3.66 -14.49 15.89
C THR A 98 4.49 -13.64 14.95
N MET A 99 5.80 -13.62 15.15
CA MET A 99 6.71 -12.78 14.35
C MET A 99 6.96 -13.34 12.97
N HIS A 100 6.93 -14.68 12.78
CA HIS A 100 6.94 -15.27 11.44
C HIS A 100 5.74 -14.78 10.62
N GLY A 101 4.53 -14.87 11.18
CA GLY A 101 3.31 -14.41 10.50
C GLY A 101 3.34 -12.91 10.22
N SER A 102 3.61 -12.09 11.25
CA SER A 102 3.64 -10.63 11.13
C SER A 102 4.70 -10.16 10.13
N ALA A 103 5.92 -10.70 10.19
CA ALA A 103 6.98 -10.30 9.26
C ALA A 103 6.71 -10.75 7.83
N MET A 104 6.15 -11.95 7.60
CA MET A 104 5.82 -12.41 6.26
C MET A 104 4.72 -11.59 5.60
N MET A 105 3.72 -11.14 6.36
CA MET A 105 2.62 -10.33 5.83
C MET A 105 3.02 -8.85 5.70
N PHE A 106 3.42 -8.21 6.79
CA PHE A 106 3.62 -6.77 6.88
C PHE A 106 5.04 -6.28 6.50
N LEU A 107 6.08 -7.14 6.57
CA LEU A 107 7.45 -6.74 6.25
C LEU A 107 7.98 -7.34 4.95
N PHE A 108 7.28 -8.34 4.41
CA PHE A 108 7.69 -8.96 3.15
C PHE A 108 6.62 -8.84 2.07
N ALA A 109 5.43 -9.43 2.25
CA ALA A 109 4.48 -9.63 1.16
C ALA A 109 3.90 -8.32 0.61
N VAL A 110 3.34 -7.46 1.46
CA VAL A 110 2.79 -6.16 1.04
C VAL A 110 3.90 -5.19 0.61
N PRO A 111 4.97 -4.99 1.40
CA PRO A 111 6.03 -4.07 0.98
C PRO A 111 6.77 -4.53 -0.29
N LEU A 112 6.81 -5.81 -0.59
CA LEU A 112 7.36 -6.29 -1.85
C LEU A 112 6.52 -5.87 -3.06
N PHE A 113 5.17 -5.84 -2.94
CA PHE A 113 4.33 -5.26 -3.97
C PHE A 113 4.66 -3.77 -4.18
N GLU A 114 4.75 -3.01 -3.10
CA GLU A 114 5.09 -1.58 -3.16
C GLU A 114 6.46 -1.39 -3.80
N ALA A 115 7.46 -2.17 -3.36
CA ALA A 115 8.80 -2.17 -3.92
C ALA A 115 8.80 -2.41 -5.44
N MET A 116 8.10 -3.45 -5.88
CA MET A 116 8.01 -3.80 -7.30
C MET A 116 7.25 -2.74 -8.09
N ALA A 117 6.16 -2.21 -7.55
CA ALA A 117 5.40 -1.17 -8.21
C ALA A 117 6.22 0.12 -8.36
N ILE A 118 6.86 0.60 -7.31
CA ILE A 118 7.74 1.78 -7.34
C ILE A 118 8.89 1.58 -8.35
N LEU A 119 9.47 0.38 -8.40
CA LEU A 119 10.62 0.07 -9.24
C LEU A 119 10.27 -0.05 -10.73
N ILE A 120 9.15 -0.69 -11.06
CA ILE A 120 8.86 -1.12 -12.43
C ILE A 120 7.76 -0.30 -13.11
N LEU A 121 6.79 0.20 -12.34
CA LEU A 121 5.63 0.91 -12.90
C LEU A 121 5.99 2.11 -13.78
N PRO A 122 6.98 2.97 -13.43
CA PRO A 122 7.38 4.06 -14.32
C PRO A 122 7.79 3.59 -15.71
N ALA A 123 8.49 2.45 -15.80
CA ALA A 123 8.89 1.87 -17.09
C ALA A 123 7.68 1.35 -17.89
N PHE A 124 6.71 0.69 -17.24
CA PHE A 124 5.45 0.28 -17.88
C PHE A 124 4.65 1.45 -18.41
N LEU A 125 4.68 2.56 -17.69
CA LEU A 125 3.97 3.79 -18.06
C LEU A 125 4.79 4.69 -18.99
N GLY A 126 6.03 4.35 -19.34
CA GLY A 126 6.90 5.24 -20.09
C GLY A 126 7.10 6.61 -19.43
N ALA A 127 6.99 6.67 -18.11
CA ALA A 127 7.22 7.84 -17.30
C ALA A 127 8.69 7.90 -16.84
N ARG A 128 9.15 9.10 -16.47
CA ARG A 128 10.51 9.26 -15.94
C ARG A 128 10.61 8.94 -14.47
N ASP A 129 9.57 9.24 -13.71
CA ASP A 129 9.45 8.99 -12.29
C ASP A 129 7.98 9.02 -11.89
N MET A 130 7.69 8.65 -10.64
CA MET A 130 6.37 8.78 -10.04
C MET A 130 6.09 10.24 -9.64
N PRO A 131 4.83 10.62 -9.38
CA PRO A 131 4.48 12.02 -9.17
C PRO A 131 5.02 12.64 -7.86
N PHE A 132 5.32 11.80 -6.85
CA PHE A 132 5.70 12.26 -5.50
C PHE A 132 6.94 11.56 -4.96
N PRO A 133 8.14 11.65 -5.59
CA PRO A 133 9.29 10.82 -5.23
C PRO A 133 9.80 11.01 -3.79
N ARG A 134 9.54 12.16 -3.16
CA ARG A 134 9.81 12.34 -1.72
C ARG A 134 8.87 11.52 -0.84
N LEU A 135 7.65 11.24 -1.30
CA LEU A 135 6.70 10.40 -0.58
C LEU A 135 7.15 8.94 -0.60
N SER A 136 7.61 8.43 -1.75
CA SER A 136 8.22 7.09 -1.86
C SER A 136 9.43 6.95 -0.93
N ALA A 137 10.31 7.95 -0.87
CA ALA A 137 11.48 7.93 0.01
C ALA A 137 11.09 7.95 1.50
N PHE A 138 10.10 8.77 1.89
CA PHE A 138 9.54 8.79 3.25
C PHE A 138 8.95 7.42 3.60
N GLY A 139 8.17 6.82 2.71
CA GLY A 139 7.58 5.50 2.89
C GLY A 139 8.65 4.44 3.13
N TYR A 140 9.71 4.40 2.33
CA TYR A 140 10.82 3.46 2.53
C TYR A 140 11.47 3.59 3.92
N TRP A 141 11.79 4.81 4.34
CA TRP A 141 12.42 5.03 5.64
C TRP A 141 11.50 4.64 6.80
N SER A 142 10.21 4.93 6.69
CA SER A 142 9.20 4.51 7.67
C SER A 142 9.09 3.00 7.75
N PHE A 143 9.03 2.32 6.61
CA PHE A 143 9.05 0.87 6.53
C PHE A 143 10.32 0.25 7.15
N LEU A 144 11.49 0.77 6.83
CA LEU A 144 12.76 0.24 7.37
C LEU A 144 12.84 0.43 8.88
N ILE A 145 12.55 1.63 9.38
CA ILE A 145 12.63 1.95 10.82
C ILE A 145 11.61 1.09 11.60
N GLY A 146 10.35 1.07 11.16
CA GLY A 146 9.30 0.28 11.78
C GLY A 146 9.58 -1.23 11.71
N GLY A 147 10.01 -1.73 10.55
CA GLY A 147 10.33 -3.14 10.36
C GLY A 147 11.49 -3.63 11.21
N VAL A 148 12.55 -2.83 11.33
CA VAL A 148 13.68 -3.13 12.24
C VAL A 148 13.23 -3.10 13.69
N PHE A 149 12.36 -2.16 14.08
CA PHE A 149 11.80 -2.09 15.44
C PHE A 149 10.96 -3.33 15.76
N VAL A 150 10.00 -3.67 14.92
CA VAL A 150 9.08 -4.79 15.13
C VAL A 150 9.83 -6.12 15.11
N LEU A 151 10.59 -6.42 14.05
CA LEU A 151 11.30 -7.70 13.94
C LEU A 151 12.47 -7.80 14.93
N GLY A 152 13.13 -6.68 15.22
CA GLY A 152 14.22 -6.60 16.18
C GLY A 152 13.82 -6.98 17.61
N SER A 153 12.53 -6.83 17.98
CA SER A 153 12.00 -7.20 19.30
C SER A 153 12.26 -8.68 19.68
N VAL A 154 12.34 -9.55 18.68
CA VAL A 154 12.67 -10.98 18.87
C VAL A 154 14.04 -11.17 19.52
N LEU A 155 15.01 -10.31 19.24
CA LEU A 155 16.37 -10.41 19.77
C LEU A 155 16.46 -10.02 21.25
N PHE A 156 15.47 -9.27 21.75
CA PHE A 156 15.42 -8.75 23.11
C PHE A 156 14.36 -9.45 23.98
N ASP A 157 13.78 -10.54 23.51
CA ASP A 157 12.70 -11.25 24.19
C ASP A 157 11.46 -10.38 24.48
N ALA A 158 11.26 -9.38 23.64
CA ALA A 158 10.20 -8.38 23.75
C ALA A 158 9.17 -8.49 22.62
N ALA A 159 9.22 -9.58 21.84
CA ALA A 159 8.30 -9.78 20.73
C ALA A 159 6.90 -10.18 21.24
N PRO A 160 5.83 -9.82 20.49
CA PRO A 160 4.48 -10.26 20.80
C PRO A 160 4.35 -11.78 20.69
N LYS A 161 3.42 -12.36 21.46
CA LYS A 161 3.22 -13.82 21.53
C LYS A 161 1.78 -14.27 21.36
N SER A 162 0.88 -13.36 21.00
CA SER A 162 -0.56 -13.61 20.89
C SER A 162 -1.04 -14.02 19.49
N GLY A 163 -0.12 -14.21 18.54
CA GLY A 163 -0.42 -14.45 17.12
C GLY A 163 -0.48 -13.15 16.33
N TRP A 164 -0.28 -13.23 15.00
CA TRP A 164 -0.20 -12.06 14.13
C TRP A 164 -1.51 -11.27 13.98
N PHE A 165 -2.62 -11.78 14.45
CA PHE A 165 -3.93 -11.11 14.48
C PHE A 165 -4.32 -10.60 15.88
N MET A 166 -3.46 -10.72 16.90
CA MET A 166 -3.54 -10.03 18.17
C MET A 166 -4.92 -10.05 18.84
N TYR A 167 -5.52 -11.25 19.04
CA TYR A 167 -6.87 -11.35 19.60
C TYR A 167 -6.94 -10.99 21.09
N PRO A 168 -7.84 -10.06 21.49
CA PRO A 168 -8.27 -9.93 22.89
C PRO A 168 -8.98 -11.22 23.37
N PRO A 169 -8.91 -11.57 24.66
CA PRO A 169 -8.21 -10.86 25.72
C PRO A 169 -6.71 -11.19 25.81
N LEU A 170 -6.23 -12.22 25.10
CA LEU A 170 -4.84 -12.67 25.21
C LEU A 170 -3.82 -11.55 24.92
N ALA A 171 -4.08 -10.71 23.92
CA ALA A 171 -3.16 -9.64 23.55
C ALA A 171 -3.36 -8.36 24.39
N THR A 172 -4.58 -8.07 24.88
CA THR A 172 -4.81 -6.94 25.80
C THR A 172 -4.21 -7.19 27.17
N GLU A 173 -4.24 -8.44 27.66
CA GLU A 173 -3.73 -8.82 28.98
C GLU A 173 -2.24 -9.21 28.99
N ASP A 174 -1.55 -9.22 27.84
CA ASP A 174 -0.11 -9.48 27.78
C ASP A 174 0.65 -8.43 28.60
N PRO A 175 1.36 -8.85 29.68
CA PRO A 175 1.99 -7.90 30.61
C PRO A 175 3.24 -7.22 30.04
N GLY A 176 3.75 -7.71 28.91
CA GLY A 176 4.96 -7.17 28.28
C GLY A 176 4.64 -6.05 27.28
N VAL A 177 5.68 -5.47 26.72
CA VAL A 177 5.60 -4.44 25.66
C VAL A 177 5.40 -5.05 24.26
N GLY A 178 5.28 -6.37 24.15
CA GLY A 178 5.21 -7.07 22.87
C GLY A 178 4.00 -6.64 22.04
N SER A 179 2.83 -6.56 22.68
CA SER A 179 1.61 -6.12 22.01
C SER A 179 1.71 -4.66 21.55
N ASP A 180 2.29 -3.77 22.37
CA ASP A 180 2.47 -2.35 22.01
C ASP A 180 3.48 -2.16 20.88
N ILE A 181 4.56 -2.97 20.86
CA ILE A 181 5.51 -3.03 19.72
C ILE A 181 4.78 -3.40 18.42
N TRP A 182 3.89 -4.38 18.48
CA TRP A 182 3.14 -4.80 17.32
C TRP A 182 2.17 -3.70 16.87
N LEU A 183 1.31 -3.19 17.76
CA LEU A 183 0.29 -2.19 17.45
C LEU A 183 0.90 -0.91 16.90
N LEU A 184 1.81 -0.28 17.64
CA LEU A 184 2.40 1.01 17.27
C LEU A 184 3.43 0.88 16.14
N GLY A 185 4.19 -0.22 16.13
CA GLY A 185 5.18 -0.48 15.08
C GLY A 185 4.53 -0.75 13.73
N LEU A 186 3.46 -1.55 13.68
CA LEU A 186 2.74 -1.80 12.43
C LEU A 186 1.95 -0.58 11.97
N SER A 187 1.23 0.11 12.86
CA SER A 187 0.55 1.36 12.49
C SER A 187 1.50 2.36 11.83
N PHE A 188 2.75 2.45 12.29
CA PHE A 188 3.76 3.30 11.64
C PHE A 188 4.15 2.81 10.23
N ILE A 189 4.28 1.49 10.03
CA ILE A 189 4.57 0.90 8.71
C ILE A 189 3.38 1.07 7.77
N GLU A 190 2.18 0.92 8.25
CA GLU A 190 0.94 1.02 7.46
C GLU A 190 0.70 2.41 6.90
N ILE A 191 1.11 3.47 7.63
CA ILE A 191 1.12 4.85 7.10
C ILE A 191 1.99 4.93 5.84
N ALA A 192 3.12 4.22 5.80
CA ALA A 192 3.97 4.16 4.60
C ALA A 192 3.25 3.48 3.43
N SER A 193 2.55 2.38 3.69
CA SER A 193 1.79 1.64 2.68
C SER A 193 0.62 2.46 2.10
N ILE A 194 -0.10 3.21 2.94
CA ILE A 194 -1.15 4.13 2.47
C ILE A 194 -0.53 5.25 1.61
N ALA A 195 0.61 5.81 2.02
CA ALA A 195 1.31 6.83 1.26
C ALA A 195 1.75 6.31 -0.12
N ALA A 196 2.30 5.08 -0.19
CA ALA A 196 2.65 4.41 -1.43
C ALA A 196 1.41 4.15 -2.31
N ALA A 197 0.30 3.68 -1.74
CA ALA A 197 -0.94 3.46 -2.47
C ALA A 197 -1.47 4.75 -3.13
N VAL A 198 -1.46 5.88 -2.41
CA VAL A 198 -1.84 7.19 -2.95
C VAL A 198 -0.96 7.57 -4.15
N GLU A 199 0.36 7.44 -4.03
CA GLU A 199 1.30 7.76 -5.10
C GLU A 199 1.10 6.85 -6.32
N LEU A 200 0.95 5.55 -6.10
CA LEU A 200 0.76 4.56 -7.18
C LEU A 200 -0.55 4.79 -7.94
N ILE A 201 -1.64 5.04 -7.25
CA ILE A 201 -2.94 5.35 -7.87
C ILE A 201 -2.83 6.63 -8.73
N VAL A 202 -2.27 7.70 -8.16
CA VAL A 202 -2.08 8.95 -8.90
C VAL A 202 -1.14 8.75 -10.08
N GLY A 203 -0.05 7.99 -9.91
CA GLY A 203 0.87 7.64 -10.98
C GLY A 203 0.18 6.96 -12.15
N VAL A 204 -0.60 5.90 -11.89
CA VAL A 204 -1.36 5.20 -12.93
C VAL A 204 -2.38 6.12 -13.60
N LEU A 205 -3.07 6.96 -12.85
CA LEU A 205 -4.13 7.80 -13.40
C LEU A 205 -3.60 9.03 -14.17
N LYS A 206 -2.47 9.61 -13.73
CA LYS A 206 -2.02 10.94 -14.18
C LYS A 206 -0.66 10.96 -14.87
N CYS A 207 0.16 9.87 -14.78
CA CYS A 207 1.51 9.85 -15.36
C CYS A 207 1.65 8.89 -16.54
N ARG A 208 0.56 8.45 -17.14
CA ARG A 208 0.61 7.63 -18.37
C ARG A 208 1.14 8.45 -19.54
N PRO A 209 1.85 7.81 -20.48
CA PRO A 209 2.38 8.53 -21.65
C PRO A 209 1.21 8.95 -22.55
N PRO A 210 1.37 10.02 -23.34
CA PRO A 210 0.36 10.47 -24.27
C PRO A 210 -0.16 9.34 -25.16
N GLY A 211 -1.48 9.24 -25.29
CA GLY A 211 -2.16 8.22 -26.09
C GLY A 211 -2.40 6.88 -25.39
N MET A 212 -1.73 6.57 -24.29
CA MET A 212 -2.01 5.37 -23.49
C MET A 212 -3.32 5.56 -22.72
N ARG A 213 -4.42 5.34 -23.39
CA ARG A 213 -5.77 5.43 -22.81
C ARG A 213 -5.95 4.35 -21.73
N ILE A 214 -6.96 4.52 -20.87
CA ILE A 214 -7.23 3.58 -19.77
C ILE A 214 -7.44 2.12 -20.27
N ASN A 215 -8.01 1.93 -21.44
CA ASN A 215 -8.23 0.61 -22.06
C ASN A 215 -7.02 0.07 -22.84
N THR A 216 -5.93 0.83 -22.92
CA THR A 216 -4.66 0.40 -23.54
C THR A 216 -3.53 0.26 -22.53
N MET A 217 -3.80 0.48 -21.23
CA MET A 217 -2.81 0.27 -20.18
C MET A 217 -2.32 -1.19 -20.14
N PRO A 218 -1.05 -1.42 -19.79
CA PRO A 218 -0.56 -2.77 -19.49
C PRO A 218 -1.30 -3.33 -18.28
N LEU A 219 -1.49 -4.66 -18.23
CA LEU A 219 -2.22 -5.31 -17.14
C LEU A 219 -1.59 -5.03 -15.78
N TYR A 220 -0.26 -4.97 -15.70
CA TYR A 220 0.43 -4.62 -14.46
C TYR A 220 -0.09 -3.30 -13.85
N ALA A 221 -0.27 -2.25 -14.65
CA ALA A 221 -0.81 -0.97 -14.17
C ALA A 221 -2.26 -1.08 -13.67
N TRP A 222 -3.08 -1.94 -14.27
CA TRP A 222 -4.43 -2.22 -13.76
C TRP A 222 -4.41 -2.88 -12.39
N TYR A 223 -3.55 -3.88 -12.21
CA TYR A 223 -3.44 -4.55 -10.91
C TYR A 223 -2.88 -3.63 -9.84
N VAL A 224 -1.89 -2.79 -10.18
CA VAL A 224 -1.39 -1.75 -9.25
C VAL A 224 -2.51 -0.80 -8.83
N LEU A 225 -3.36 -0.38 -9.76
CA LEU A 225 -4.51 0.50 -9.47
C LEU A 225 -5.51 -0.19 -8.54
N VAL A 226 -5.84 -1.46 -8.78
CA VAL A 226 -6.78 -2.23 -7.95
C VAL A 226 -6.20 -2.44 -6.56
N VAL A 227 -4.97 -2.89 -6.46
CA VAL A 227 -4.32 -3.18 -5.17
C VAL A 227 -4.09 -1.90 -4.37
N GLY A 228 -3.69 -0.80 -5.02
CA GLY A 228 -3.60 0.51 -4.36
C GLY A 228 -4.95 0.94 -3.77
N GLY A 229 -6.04 0.75 -4.52
CA GLY A 229 -7.40 0.96 -4.01
C GLY A 229 -7.73 0.07 -2.81
N MET A 230 -7.35 -1.21 -2.86
CA MET A 230 -7.58 -2.15 -1.75
C MET A 230 -6.80 -1.73 -0.49
N ILE A 231 -5.53 -1.37 -0.59
CA ILE A 231 -4.71 -0.86 0.53
C ILE A 231 -5.39 0.35 1.17
N LEU A 232 -5.86 1.28 0.34
CA LEU A 232 -6.51 2.51 0.79
C LEU A 232 -7.77 2.27 1.64
N PHE A 233 -8.51 1.19 1.39
CA PHE A 233 -9.72 0.86 2.14
C PHE A 233 -9.49 -0.18 3.24
N ALA A 234 -8.46 -1.01 3.15
CA ALA A 234 -8.19 -2.09 4.10
C ALA A 234 -7.38 -1.64 5.32
N PHE A 235 -6.30 -0.89 5.11
CA PHE A 235 -5.39 -0.51 6.20
C PHE A 235 -5.97 0.48 7.23
N PRO A 236 -6.76 1.50 6.84
CA PRO A 236 -7.28 2.45 7.81
C PRO A 236 -8.19 1.84 8.91
N PRO A 237 -9.05 0.83 8.64
CA PRO A 237 -9.75 0.09 9.69
C PRO A 237 -8.82 -0.60 10.68
N LEU A 238 -7.70 -1.17 10.20
CA LEU A 238 -6.71 -1.80 11.07
C LEU A 238 -6.02 -0.76 11.95
N ILE A 239 -5.54 0.36 11.38
CA ILE A 239 -4.95 1.47 12.14
C ILE A 239 -5.94 2.01 13.18
N ALA A 240 -7.22 2.17 12.84
CA ALA A 240 -8.23 2.60 13.79
C ALA A 240 -8.39 1.58 14.93
N GLY A 241 -8.39 0.27 14.61
CA GLY A 241 -8.41 -0.81 15.59
C GLY A 241 -7.18 -0.80 16.50
N ASP A 242 -5.99 -0.67 15.92
CA ASP A 242 -4.73 -0.61 16.66
C ASP A 242 -4.70 0.55 17.65
N LEU A 243 -5.20 1.72 17.24
CA LEU A 243 -5.29 2.89 18.11
C LEU A 243 -6.29 2.68 19.27
N LEU A 244 -7.45 2.06 19.00
CA LEU A 244 -8.41 1.71 20.05
C LEU A 244 -7.82 0.69 21.01
N PHE A 245 -7.08 -0.28 20.49
CA PHE A 245 -6.42 -1.31 21.30
C PHE A 245 -5.33 -0.71 22.18
N GLU A 246 -4.53 0.20 21.63
CA GLU A 246 -3.50 0.91 22.40
C GLU A 246 -4.11 1.82 23.48
N LEU A 247 -5.25 2.47 23.20
CA LEU A 247 -5.99 3.26 24.21
C LEU A 247 -6.50 2.36 25.36
N GLU A 248 -6.91 1.12 25.08
CA GLU A 248 -7.26 0.16 26.13
C GLU A 248 -6.04 -0.20 26.98
N ARG A 249 -4.90 -0.54 26.34
CA ARG A 249 -3.69 -0.93 27.07
C ARG A 249 -3.03 0.22 27.83
N ALA A 250 -2.98 1.41 27.24
CA ALA A 250 -2.28 2.55 27.80
C ALA A 250 -3.13 3.38 28.78
N LEU A 251 -4.45 3.47 28.56
CA LEU A 251 -5.36 4.36 29.31
C LEU A 251 -6.53 3.62 29.98
N ASP A 252 -6.59 2.30 29.88
CA ASP A 252 -7.65 1.46 30.46
C ASP A 252 -9.06 1.80 29.94
N TRP A 253 -9.18 2.11 28.64
CA TRP A 253 -10.46 2.35 27.98
C TRP A 253 -11.03 1.04 27.44
N PRO A 254 -12.22 0.58 27.87
CA PRO A 254 -12.62 -0.83 27.73
C PRO A 254 -13.29 -1.14 26.38
N PHE A 255 -12.61 -0.98 25.27
CA PHE A 255 -13.18 -1.30 23.95
C PHE A 255 -13.41 -2.80 23.76
N PHE A 256 -12.54 -3.63 24.36
CA PHE A 256 -12.56 -5.09 24.19
C PHE A 256 -12.80 -5.84 25.51
N ASP A 257 -13.02 -5.14 26.61
CA ASP A 257 -13.31 -5.70 27.93
C ASP A 257 -14.81 -5.91 28.12
N PRO A 258 -15.31 -7.19 28.11
CA PRO A 258 -16.74 -7.49 28.27
C PRO A 258 -17.32 -7.06 29.63
N THR A 259 -16.49 -6.95 30.65
CA THR A 259 -16.94 -6.58 32.01
C THR A 259 -17.39 -5.12 32.11
N ARG A 260 -16.96 -4.29 31.15
CA ARG A 260 -17.30 -2.86 31.04
C ARG A 260 -17.99 -2.52 29.71
N GLY A 261 -18.68 -3.53 29.11
CA GLY A 261 -19.48 -3.35 27.90
C GLY A 261 -18.70 -3.39 26.58
N GLY A 262 -17.39 -3.62 26.61
CA GLY A 262 -16.59 -3.89 25.42
C GLY A 262 -16.83 -5.29 24.84
N ASP A 263 -16.29 -5.55 23.63
CA ASP A 263 -16.46 -6.85 23.00
C ASP A 263 -15.23 -7.21 22.15
N PRO A 264 -14.55 -8.35 22.45
CA PRO A 264 -13.43 -8.86 21.65
C PRO A 264 -13.77 -9.12 20.16
N ILE A 265 -15.05 -9.38 19.86
CA ILE A 265 -15.51 -9.61 18.48
C ILE A 265 -15.39 -8.33 17.64
N PHE A 266 -15.50 -7.17 18.25
CA PHE A 266 -15.28 -5.90 17.55
C PHE A 266 -13.87 -5.80 16.96
N TRP A 267 -12.83 -6.21 17.73
CA TRP A 267 -11.47 -6.31 17.19
C TRP A 267 -11.40 -7.26 16.02
N GLN A 268 -12.03 -8.44 16.11
CA GLN A 268 -12.00 -9.43 15.03
C GLN A 268 -12.63 -8.87 13.74
N HIS A 269 -13.71 -8.08 13.83
CA HIS A 269 -14.29 -7.40 12.67
C HIS A 269 -13.32 -6.37 12.07
N LEU A 270 -12.72 -5.49 12.88
CA LEU A 270 -11.75 -4.49 12.41
C LEU A 270 -10.52 -5.14 11.79
N PHE A 271 -10.02 -6.21 12.41
CA PHE A 271 -8.86 -6.93 11.90
C PHE A 271 -9.18 -7.65 10.57
N TRP A 272 -10.28 -8.37 10.48
CA TRP A 272 -10.56 -9.20 9.31
C TRP A 272 -11.16 -8.45 8.13
N ILE A 273 -11.78 -7.28 8.32
CA ILE A 273 -12.14 -6.38 7.22
C ILE A 273 -10.87 -5.86 6.50
N PHE A 274 -9.74 -5.84 7.20
CA PHE A 274 -8.42 -5.72 6.62
C PHE A 274 -7.88 -7.09 6.16
N GLY A 275 -7.88 -8.09 7.04
CA GLY A 275 -7.11 -9.33 6.90
C GLY A 275 -7.51 -10.20 5.71
N HIS A 276 -8.80 -10.18 5.29
CA HIS A 276 -9.14 -10.90 4.07
C HIS A 276 -8.77 -10.11 2.79
N PRO A 277 -9.10 -8.81 2.63
CA PRO A 277 -8.51 -8.04 1.53
C PRO A 277 -6.99 -8.13 1.47
N GLU A 278 -6.30 -8.22 2.59
CA GLU A 278 -4.85 -8.39 2.68
C GLU A 278 -4.34 -9.60 1.87
N VAL A 279 -5.00 -10.76 1.98
CA VAL A 279 -4.56 -11.95 1.20
C VAL A 279 -4.69 -11.73 -0.30
N TYR A 280 -5.64 -10.90 -0.74
CA TYR A 280 -5.75 -10.50 -2.15
C TYR A 280 -4.80 -9.36 -2.53
N ILE A 281 -4.47 -8.44 -1.61
CA ILE A 281 -3.41 -7.45 -1.78
C ILE A 281 -2.06 -8.14 -2.03
N VAL A 282 -1.83 -9.28 -1.39
CA VAL A 282 -0.64 -10.12 -1.61
C VAL A 282 -0.73 -10.93 -2.92
N PHE A 283 -1.90 -11.47 -3.25
CA PHE A 283 -2.12 -12.33 -4.43
C PHE A 283 -2.10 -11.55 -5.76
N LEU A 284 -2.87 -10.47 -5.88
CA LEU A 284 -3.09 -9.77 -7.15
C LEU A 284 -1.81 -9.20 -7.80
N PRO A 285 -0.81 -8.68 -7.08
CA PRO A 285 0.45 -8.25 -7.68
C PRO A 285 1.22 -9.38 -8.37
N SER A 286 1.13 -10.56 -7.82
CA SER A 286 1.79 -11.74 -8.38
C SER A 286 1.06 -12.26 -9.61
N VAL A 287 -0.27 -12.14 -9.63
CA VAL A 287 -1.08 -12.35 -10.85
C VAL A 287 -0.72 -11.31 -11.91
N ALA A 288 -0.44 -10.06 -11.51
CA ALA A 288 0.05 -9.03 -12.43
C ALA A 288 1.35 -9.43 -13.11
N ILE A 289 2.31 -10.02 -12.37
CA ILE A 289 3.54 -10.58 -12.95
C ILE A 289 3.20 -11.69 -13.95
N ALA A 290 2.34 -12.64 -13.56
CA ALA A 290 1.91 -13.70 -14.47
C ALA A 290 1.24 -13.12 -15.73
N ALA A 291 0.44 -12.06 -15.59
CA ALA A 291 -0.21 -11.37 -16.70
C ALA A 291 0.75 -10.68 -17.67
N MET A 292 1.99 -10.41 -17.26
CA MET A 292 3.06 -9.90 -18.12
C MET A 292 3.92 -11.02 -18.70
N VAL A 293 4.26 -12.03 -17.88
CA VAL A 293 5.10 -13.14 -18.29
C VAL A 293 4.38 -14.08 -19.27
N VAL A 294 3.12 -14.42 -19.01
CA VAL A 294 2.36 -15.38 -19.83
C VAL A 294 2.23 -14.94 -21.29
N PRO A 295 1.76 -13.72 -21.63
CA PRO A 295 1.66 -13.31 -23.04
C PRO A 295 3.03 -13.22 -23.72
N THR A 296 4.06 -12.77 -23.00
CA THR A 296 5.43 -12.72 -23.49
C THR A 296 5.94 -14.12 -23.81
N MET A 297 5.78 -15.09 -22.92
CA MET A 297 6.23 -16.46 -23.14
C MET A 297 5.37 -17.21 -24.17
N ALA A 298 4.10 -16.82 -24.33
CA ALA A 298 3.22 -17.31 -25.38
C ALA A 298 3.45 -16.62 -26.74
N GLN A 299 4.28 -15.57 -26.79
CA GLN A 299 4.56 -14.74 -27.97
C GLN A 299 3.29 -14.23 -28.66
N ARG A 300 2.32 -13.78 -27.86
CA ARG A 300 1.05 -13.23 -28.36
C ARG A 300 0.36 -12.39 -27.29
N PRO A 301 -0.50 -11.44 -27.68
CA PRO A 301 -1.35 -10.72 -26.75
C PRO A 301 -2.19 -11.66 -25.86
N ILE A 302 -2.44 -11.25 -24.63
CA ILE A 302 -3.27 -12.01 -23.71
C ILE A 302 -4.69 -12.17 -24.28
N VAL A 303 -5.25 -13.36 -24.15
CA VAL A 303 -6.63 -13.63 -24.55
C VAL A 303 -7.58 -13.12 -23.46
N GLY A 304 -8.58 -12.33 -23.85
CA GLY A 304 -9.57 -11.85 -22.88
C GLY A 304 -9.09 -10.76 -21.95
N TYR A 305 -8.33 -9.78 -22.46
CA TYR A 305 -7.85 -8.62 -21.68
C TYR A 305 -8.95 -7.96 -20.82
N SER A 306 -10.13 -7.71 -21.36
CA SER A 306 -11.21 -7.08 -20.59
C SER A 306 -11.75 -8.00 -19.49
N TRP A 307 -11.74 -9.31 -19.70
CA TRP A 307 -12.16 -10.29 -18.69
C TRP A 307 -11.21 -10.32 -17.49
N ILE A 308 -9.90 -10.31 -17.74
CA ILE A 308 -8.92 -10.33 -16.66
C ILE A 308 -8.91 -9.00 -15.88
N VAL A 309 -9.13 -7.85 -16.55
CA VAL A 309 -9.28 -6.56 -15.88
C VAL A 309 -10.53 -6.54 -15.00
N LEU A 310 -11.70 -6.95 -15.55
CA LEU A 310 -12.93 -7.02 -14.78
C LEU A 310 -12.81 -8.00 -13.61
N SER A 311 -12.09 -9.10 -13.80
CA SER A 311 -11.82 -10.07 -12.73
C SER A 311 -10.94 -9.51 -11.63
N ALA A 312 -9.89 -8.76 -11.97
CA ALA A 312 -9.05 -8.09 -10.97
C ALA A 312 -9.87 -7.09 -10.14
N VAL A 313 -10.66 -6.23 -10.81
CA VAL A 313 -11.57 -5.29 -10.13
C VAL A 313 -12.61 -6.03 -9.28
N GLY A 314 -13.22 -7.09 -9.84
CA GLY A 314 -14.20 -7.91 -9.14
C GLY A 314 -13.63 -8.59 -7.89
N THR A 315 -12.43 -9.16 -7.98
CA THR A 315 -11.72 -9.74 -6.83
C THR A 315 -11.47 -8.69 -5.75
N GLY A 316 -10.94 -7.51 -6.14
CA GLY A 316 -10.68 -6.42 -5.21
C GLY A 316 -11.95 -5.94 -4.50
N PHE A 317 -13.05 -5.79 -5.22
CA PHE A 317 -14.33 -5.36 -4.64
C PHE A 317 -14.95 -6.43 -3.73
N LEU A 318 -15.06 -7.67 -4.21
CA LEU A 318 -15.69 -8.76 -3.45
C LEU A 318 -14.92 -9.10 -2.17
N SER A 319 -13.59 -8.90 -2.15
CA SER A 319 -12.75 -9.19 -0.98
C SER A 319 -13.22 -8.47 0.29
N PHE A 320 -13.84 -7.30 0.17
CA PHE A 320 -14.40 -6.55 1.30
C PHE A 320 -15.75 -7.04 1.79
N GLY A 321 -16.42 -7.93 1.08
CA GLY A 321 -17.77 -8.43 1.41
C GLY A 321 -17.79 -9.81 2.09
N LEU A 322 -16.64 -10.39 2.48
CA LEU A 322 -16.56 -11.81 2.83
C LEU A 322 -15.65 -12.15 4.03
N TRP A 323 -15.10 -11.17 4.73
CA TRP A 323 -14.13 -11.36 5.81
C TRP A 323 -14.59 -12.25 6.97
N VAL A 324 -15.90 -12.42 7.16
CA VAL A 324 -16.48 -13.16 8.30
C VAL A 324 -16.22 -14.66 8.24
N HIS A 325 -15.77 -15.20 7.10
CA HIS A 325 -15.35 -16.61 7.06
C HIS A 325 -14.13 -16.90 7.95
N HIS A 326 -13.37 -15.88 8.36
CA HIS A 326 -12.36 -16.02 9.41
C HIS A 326 -12.95 -16.08 10.83
N MET A 327 -14.27 -15.91 10.97
CA MET A 327 -14.98 -15.77 12.23
C MET A 327 -16.14 -16.79 12.38
N PHE A 328 -16.16 -17.87 11.59
CA PHE A 328 -17.26 -18.83 11.59
C PHE A 328 -17.47 -19.56 12.93
N THR A 329 -16.46 -19.55 13.82
CA THR A 329 -16.50 -20.17 15.14
C THR A 329 -16.76 -19.20 16.29
N THR A 330 -17.08 -17.92 16.01
CA THR A 330 -17.29 -16.89 17.05
C THR A 330 -18.72 -16.83 17.60
N GLY A 331 -19.60 -17.72 17.18
CA GLY A 331 -20.98 -17.75 17.64
C GLY A 331 -21.95 -16.84 16.86
N LEU A 332 -21.58 -16.43 15.65
CA LEU A 332 -22.44 -15.59 14.81
C LEU A 332 -23.76 -16.29 14.42
N PRO A 333 -24.84 -15.52 14.17
CA PRO A 333 -26.14 -16.06 13.75
C PRO A 333 -26.03 -16.88 12.45
N LEU A 334 -26.81 -17.95 12.32
CA LEU A 334 -26.82 -18.83 11.15
C LEU A 334 -27.07 -18.09 9.83
N ILE A 335 -27.87 -17.03 9.84
CA ILE A 335 -28.10 -16.22 8.64
C ILE A 335 -26.84 -15.50 8.18
N SER A 336 -26.01 -15.00 9.11
CA SER A 336 -24.73 -14.40 8.79
C SER A 336 -23.74 -15.43 8.24
N LEU A 337 -23.68 -16.62 8.86
CA LEU A 337 -22.83 -17.73 8.39
C LEU A 337 -23.20 -18.15 6.97
N ALA A 338 -24.51 -18.29 6.66
CA ALA A 338 -24.98 -18.64 5.32
C ALA A 338 -24.64 -17.56 4.29
N PHE A 339 -24.87 -16.28 4.64
CA PHE A 339 -24.57 -15.15 3.76
C PHE A 339 -23.07 -15.09 3.44
N PHE A 340 -22.23 -15.14 4.46
CA PHE A 340 -20.78 -15.01 4.27
C PHE A 340 -20.14 -16.26 3.64
N SER A 341 -20.71 -17.45 3.82
CA SER A 341 -20.31 -18.63 3.03
C SER A 341 -20.55 -18.39 1.54
N ALA A 342 -21.76 -17.97 1.17
CA ALA A 342 -22.10 -17.69 -0.23
C ALA A 342 -21.25 -16.54 -0.83
N ALA A 343 -21.04 -15.47 -0.07
CA ALA A 343 -20.19 -14.35 -0.48
C ALA A 343 -18.74 -14.80 -0.69
N SER A 344 -18.22 -15.67 0.17
CA SER A 344 -16.86 -16.21 0.07
C SER A 344 -16.68 -17.13 -1.14
N GLU A 345 -17.67 -17.92 -1.48
CA GLU A 345 -17.65 -18.72 -2.71
C GLU A 345 -17.72 -17.86 -3.98
N ALA A 346 -18.41 -16.72 -3.94
CA ALA A 346 -18.55 -15.86 -5.10
C ALA A 346 -17.21 -15.31 -5.63
N VAL A 347 -16.20 -15.13 -4.78
CA VAL A 347 -14.86 -14.66 -5.20
C VAL A 347 -14.09 -15.70 -6.03
N VAL A 348 -14.51 -16.96 -6.02
CA VAL A 348 -13.94 -18.02 -6.86
C VAL A 348 -14.13 -17.72 -8.34
N ILE A 349 -15.26 -17.06 -8.70
CA ILE A 349 -15.57 -16.73 -10.09
C ILE A 349 -14.52 -15.81 -10.72
N PRO A 350 -14.24 -14.60 -10.20
CA PRO A 350 -13.24 -13.74 -10.80
C PRO A 350 -11.81 -14.36 -10.70
N THR A 351 -11.50 -15.07 -9.63
CA THR A 351 -10.21 -15.76 -9.50
C THR A 351 -10.06 -16.86 -10.57
N GLY A 352 -11.10 -17.67 -10.78
CA GLY A 352 -11.11 -18.70 -11.81
C GLY A 352 -10.99 -18.14 -13.23
N ILE A 353 -11.63 -17.00 -13.52
CA ILE A 353 -11.48 -16.31 -14.82
C ILE A 353 -10.02 -15.90 -15.07
N GLN A 354 -9.30 -15.39 -14.07
CA GLN A 354 -7.88 -15.03 -14.20
C GLN A 354 -7.03 -16.27 -14.59
N LEU A 355 -7.21 -17.38 -13.87
CA LEU A 355 -6.53 -18.64 -14.19
C LEU A 355 -6.88 -19.14 -15.60
N PHE A 356 -8.15 -19.12 -15.96
CA PHE A 356 -8.63 -19.54 -17.27
C PHE A 356 -8.04 -18.70 -18.41
N VAL A 357 -7.95 -17.38 -18.25
CA VAL A 357 -7.32 -16.46 -19.22
C VAL A 357 -5.85 -16.84 -19.46
N PHE A 358 -5.10 -17.19 -18.42
CA PHE A 358 -3.71 -17.63 -18.57
C PHE A 358 -3.64 -18.97 -19.31
N LEU A 359 -4.42 -19.95 -18.92
CA LEU A 359 -4.43 -21.27 -19.57
C LEU A 359 -4.79 -21.15 -21.05
N VAL A 360 -5.86 -20.40 -21.40
CA VAL A 360 -6.24 -20.19 -22.80
C VAL A 360 -5.14 -19.48 -23.59
N THR A 361 -4.52 -18.45 -23.01
CA THR A 361 -3.41 -17.75 -23.67
C THR A 361 -2.24 -18.68 -23.99
N LEU A 362 -1.89 -19.58 -23.05
CA LEU A 362 -0.84 -20.59 -23.25
C LEU A 362 -1.26 -21.63 -24.29
N MET A 363 -2.51 -22.10 -24.27
CA MET A 363 -3.00 -23.13 -25.20
C MET A 363 -2.98 -22.67 -26.66
N VAL A 364 -3.26 -21.40 -26.91
CA VAL A 364 -3.33 -20.85 -28.28
C VAL A 364 -2.05 -20.14 -28.71
N GLY A 365 -1.04 -20.04 -27.81
CA GLY A 365 0.24 -19.39 -28.06
C GLY A 365 1.35 -20.38 -28.45
N LYS A 366 2.52 -19.81 -28.78
CA LYS A 366 3.75 -20.57 -29.01
C LYS A 366 4.61 -20.51 -27.75
N VAL A 367 4.33 -21.37 -26.77
CA VAL A 367 4.94 -21.29 -25.43
C VAL A 367 6.45 -21.54 -25.48
N GLN A 368 7.21 -20.54 -25.05
CA GLN A 368 8.64 -20.66 -24.81
C GLN A 368 8.90 -21.39 -23.48
N LYS A 369 9.62 -22.49 -23.52
CA LYS A 369 10.03 -23.28 -22.33
C LYS A 369 11.17 -22.56 -21.59
N SER A 370 10.87 -21.45 -20.95
CA SER A 370 11.82 -20.63 -20.20
C SER A 370 11.74 -20.90 -18.70
N LEU A 371 12.75 -20.41 -17.96
CA LEU A 371 12.75 -20.53 -16.50
C LEU A 371 11.61 -19.72 -15.85
N PRO A 372 11.31 -18.46 -16.23
CA PRO A 372 10.14 -17.75 -15.73
C PRO A 372 8.83 -18.51 -15.94
N MET A 373 8.66 -19.16 -17.11
CA MET A 373 7.45 -19.96 -17.39
C MET A 373 7.34 -21.19 -16.50
N LEU A 374 8.46 -21.81 -16.13
CA LEU A 374 8.47 -22.94 -15.20
C LEU A 374 7.96 -22.53 -13.82
N TRP A 375 8.39 -21.36 -13.32
CA TRP A 375 7.93 -20.82 -12.05
C TRP A 375 6.44 -20.44 -12.09
N ILE A 376 5.95 -19.83 -13.18
CA ILE A 376 4.52 -19.53 -13.36
C ILE A 376 3.71 -20.84 -13.39
N ALA A 377 4.13 -21.85 -14.14
CA ALA A 377 3.40 -23.11 -14.20
C ALA A 377 3.30 -23.82 -12.84
N GLY A 378 4.41 -23.81 -12.07
CA GLY A 378 4.41 -24.30 -10.69
C GLY A 378 3.49 -23.50 -9.78
N GLY A 379 3.49 -22.16 -9.90
CA GLY A 379 2.61 -21.27 -9.17
C GLY A 379 1.14 -21.54 -9.45
N LEU A 380 0.75 -21.62 -10.71
CA LEU A 380 -0.62 -21.93 -11.11
C LEU A 380 -1.09 -23.30 -10.57
N ALA A 381 -0.23 -24.32 -10.60
CA ALA A 381 -0.56 -25.65 -10.09
C ALA A 381 -0.79 -25.65 -8.58
N ILE A 382 0.12 -25.06 -7.79
CA ILE A 382 0.00 -24.96 -6.33
C ILE A 382 -1.18 -24.07 -5.93
N PHE A 383 -1.34 -22.91 -6.58
CA PHE A 383 -2.44 -22.01 -6.30
C PHE A 383 -3.80 -22.64 -6.58
N THR A 384 -3.93 -23.41 -7.66
CA THR A 384 -5.18 -24.14 -7.95
C THR A 384 -5.51 -25.13 -6.83
N ALA A 385 -4.52 -25.89 -6.33
CA ALA A 385 -4.74 -26.78 -5.19
C ALA A 385 -5.11 -26.01 -3.91
N GLY A 386 -4.45 -24.88 -3.63
CA GLY A 386 -4.80 -23.98 -2.53
C GLY A 386 -6.19 -23.38 -2.66
N GLY A 387 -6.60 -22.99 -3.87
CA GLY A 387 -7.95 -22.49 -4.14
C GLY A 387 -9.04 -23.50 -3.89
N LEU A 388 -8.80 -24.78 -4.22
CA LEU A 388 -9.76 -25.87 -3.93
C LEU A 388 -9.96 -26.05 -2.42
N THR A 389 -8.87 -26.03 -1.62
CA THR A 389 -9.00 -26.07 -0.15
C THR A 389 -9.62 -24.80 0.42
N GLY A 390 -9.45 -23.64 -0.26
CA GLY A 390 -10.14 -22.40 0.10
C GLY A 390 -11.64 -22.47 -0.08
N ILE A 391 -12.13 -23.06 -1.16
CA ILE A 391 -13.56 -23.31 -1.36
C ILE A 391 -14.13 -24.19 -0.23
N MET A 392 -13.39 -25.22 0.20
CA MET A 392 -13.80 -26.06 1.32
C MET A 392 -13.93 -25.23 2.60
N LEU A 393 -12.97 -24.37 2.92
CA LEU A 393 -12.99 -23.51 4.10
C LEU A 393 -14.01 -22.38 4.04
N ALA A 394 -14.43 -21.96 2.84
CA ALA A 394 -15.49 -20.98 2.65
C ALA A 394 -16.88 -21.48 3.12
N ILE A 395 -17.02 -22.79 3.32
CA ILE A 395 -18.26 -23.44 3.75
C ILE A 395 -18.20 -23.66 5.26
N ALA A 396 -19.03 -22.95 6.04
CA ALA A 396 -19.00 -22.96 7.50
C ALA A 396 -19.01 -24.38 8.13
N PRO A 397 -19.87 -25.34 7.73
CA PRO A 397 -19.85 -26.71 8.26
C PRO A 397 -18.54 -27.46 8.07
N PHE A 398 -17.79 -27.17 6.99
CA PHE A 398 -16.45 -27.76 6.80
C PHE A 398 -15.43 -27.04 7.68
N ASP A 399 -15.45 -25.68 7.72
CA ASP A 399 -14.55 -24.91 8.54
C ASP A 399 -14.63 -25.31 10.02
N TRP A 400 -15.83 -25.54 10.54
CA TRP A 400 -16.03 -26.02 11.92
C TRP A 400 -15.27 -27.31 12.27
N GLN A 401 -14.97 -28.16 11.27
CA GLN A 401 -14.20 -29.40 11.48
C GLN A 401 -12.69 -29.18 11.54
N VAL A 402 -12.21 -28.10 10.88
CA VAL A 402 -10.78 -27.89 10.66
C VAL A 402 -10.29 -26.52 11.12
N HIS A 403 -11.19 -25.70 11.69
CA HIS A 403 -10.87 -24.35 12.16
C HIS A 403 -9.72 -24.40 13.15
N ASP A 404 -8.76 -23.50 13.02
CA ASP A 404 -7.56 -23.41 13.84
C ASP A 404 -6.72 -24.70 13.93
N THR A 405 -6.79 -25.56 12.91
CA THR A 405 -5.93 -26.73 12.77
C THR A 405 -4.80 -26.50 11.75
N TYR A 406 -3.91 -27.49 11.59
CA TYR A 406 -2.88 -27.48 10.55
C TYR A 406 -3.45 -27.52 9.12
N PHE A 407 -4.73 -27.84 8.92
CA PHE A 407 -5.38 -27.70 7.62
C PHE A 407 -5.39 -26.24 7.15
N ILE A 408 -5.67 -25.31 8.07
CA ILE A 408 -5.62 -23.88 7.79
C ILE A 408 -4.20 -23.44 7.41
N VAL A 409 -3.19 -23.95 8.14
CA VAL A 409 -1.78 -23.65 7.85
C VAL A 409 -1.39 -24.15 6.45
N ALA A 410 -1.80 -25.37 6.11
CA ALA A 410 -1.56 -25.94 4.79
C ALA A 410 -2.23 -25.09 3.68
N HIS A 411 -3.52 -24.81 3.81
CA HIS A 411 -4.28 -24.02 2.86
C HIS A 411 -3.64 -22.64 2.61
N LEU A 412 -3.37 -21.86 3.67
CA LEU A 412 -2.83 -20.52 3.52
C LEU A 412 -1.44 -20.52 2.85
N HIS A 413 -0.60 -21.52 3.12
CA HIS A 413 0.69 -21.63 2.45
C HIS A 413 0.56 -22.05 0.99
N TYR A 414 -0.41 -22.91 0.64
CA TYR A 414 -0.70 -23.24 -0.76
C TYR A 414 -1.14 -22.01 -1.56
N THR A 415 -1.97 -21.17 -0.99
CA THR A 415 -2.37 -19.93 -1.65
C THR A 415 -1.24 -18.91 -1.69
N LEU A 416 -0.46 -18.73 -0.62
CA LEU A 416 0.66 -17.79 -0.59
C LEU A 416 1.84 -18.22 -1.47
N PHE A 417 2.29 -19.48 -1.41
CA PHE A 417 3.38 -19.92 -2.28
C PHE A 417 2.97 -20.00 -3.75
N GLY A 418 1.79 -20.56 -4.02
CA GLY A 418 1.28 -20.67 -5.39
C GLY A 418 0.88 -19.32 -5.99
N GLY A 419 0.17 -18.51 -5.20
CA GLY A 419 -0.36 -17.24 -5.65
C GLY A 419 0.62 -16.07 -5.54
N MET A 420 1.68 -16.17 -4.71
CA MET A 420 2.62 -15.05 -4.52
C MET A 420 4.07 -15.49 -4.75
N ILE A 421 4.63 -16.39 -3.97
CA ILE A 421 6.07 -16.68 -3.98
C ILE A 421 6.54 -17.15 -5.35
N LEU A 422 5.89 -18.17 -5.94
CA LEU A 422 6.35 -18.72 -7.22
C LEU A 422 6.20 -17.74 -8.39
N PRO A 423 5.11 -17.00 -8.55
CA PRO A 423 5.04 -15.93 -9.54
C PRO A 423 6.04 -14.79 -9.30
N VAL A 424 6.32 -14.42 -8.05
CA VAL A 424 7.37 -13.43 -7.73
C VAL A 424 8.74 -13.93 -8.16
N MET A 425 9.06 -15.22 -7.90
CA MET A 425 10.29 -15.84 -8.38
C MET A 425 10.38 -15.83 -9.91
N ALA A 426 9.26 -16.10 -10.60
CA ALA A 426 9.18 -15.90 -12.05
C ALA A 426 9.51 -14.45 -12.45
N GLY A 427 8.94 -13.48 -11.74
CA GLY A 427 9.21 -12.06 -11.93
C GLY A 427 10.68 -11.71 -11.74
N VAL A 428 11.32 -12.21 -10.70
CA VAL A 428 12.76 -11.99 -10.49
C VAL A 428 13.57 -12.50 -11.68
N TYR A 429 13.36 -13.75 -12.13
CA TYR A 429 14.07 -14.28 -13.30
C TYR A 429 13.72 -13.54 -14.60
N TYR A 430 12.49 -13.05 -14.72
CA TYR A 430 12.00 -12.31 -15.88
C TYR A 430 12.58 -10.91 -15.95
N PHE A 431 12.54 -10.15 -14.84
CA PHE A 431 12.99 -8.75 -14.79
C PHE A 431 14.46 -8.56 -14.42
N PHE A 432 15.19 -9.60 -13.99
CA PHE A 432 16.62 -9.49 -13.70
C PHE A 432 17.45 -8.92 -14.87
N PRO A 433 17.20 -9.34 -16.14
CA PRO A 433 17.84 -8.75 -17.30
C PRO A 433 17.56 -7.25 -17.48
N PHE A 434 16.35 -6.83 -17.15
CA PHE A 434 15.92 -5.44 -17.22
C PHE A 434 16.79 -4.52 -16.34
N PHE A 435 17.04 -4.93 -15.08
CA PHE A 435 17.80 -4.11 -14.14
C PHE A 435 19.32 -4.22 -14.30
N THR A 436 19.83 -5.34 -14.79
CA THR A 436 21.25 -5.65 -14.71
C THR A 436 21.90 -5.88 -16.07
N GLN A 437 21.13 -5.97 -17.15
CA GLN A 437 21.57 -6.45 -18.47
C GLN A 437 22.29 -7.81 -18.40
N ARG A 438 22.01 -8.60 -17.38
CA ARG A 438 22.60 -9.91 -17.13
C ARG A 438 21.51 -10.95 -16.94
N ILE A 439 21.85 -12.21 -17.11
CA ILE A 439 20.92 -13.31 -16.92
C ILE A 439 21.36 -14.21 -15.77
N LEU A 440 20.40 -14.66 -14.97
CA LEU A 440 20.60 -15.65 -13.93
C LEU A 440 20.78 -17.05 -14.55
N SER A 441 21.39 -17.97 -13.79
CA SER A 441 21.68 -19.30 -14.27
C SER A 441 20.41 -20.14 -14.42
N VAL A 442 20.13 -20.62 -15.63
CA VAL A 442 19.02 -21.56 -15.88
C VAL A 442 19.20 -22.87 -15.08
N ARG A 443 20.44 -23.35 -14.91
CA ARG A 443 20.71 -24.58 -14.14
C ARG A 443 20.41 -24.39 -12.66
N LEU A 444 20.93 -23.31 -12.04
CA LEU A 444 20.69 -23.02 -10.62
C LEU A 444 19.22 -22.69 -10.38
N GLY A 445 18.58 -21.93 -11.29
CA GLY A 445 17.17 -21.62 -11.20
C GLY A 445 16.26 -22.84 -11.28
N LYS A 446 16.62 -23.87 -12.09
CA LYS A 446 15.90 -25.15 -12.09
C LYS A 446 16.10 -25.92 -10.78
N TRP A 447 17.32 -25.92 -10.21
CA TRP A 447 17.56 -26.50 -8.89
C TRP A 447 16.77 -25.80 -7.80
N ALA A 448 16.81 -24.47 -7.78
CA ALA A 448 16.00 -23.67 -6.83
C ALA A 448 14.52 -24.00 -6.96
N PHE A 449 14.00 -24.06 -8.20
CA PHE A 449 12.60 -24.42 -8.45
C PHE A 449 12.23 -25.78 -7.87
N TRP A 450 12.97 -26.84 -8.23
CA TRP A 450 12.61 -28.19 -7.81
C TRP A 450 12.77 -28.41 -6.30
N LEU A 451 13.77 -27.77 -5.69
CA LEU A 451 13.95 -27.82 -4.23
C LEU A 451 12.79 -27.08 -3.52
N ILE A 452 12.43 -25.88 -3.98
CA ILE A 452 11.32 -25.13 -3.38
C ILE A 452 9.99 -25.83 -3.65
N PHE A 453 9.70 -26.20 -4.90
CA PHE A 453 8.44 -26.84 -5.28
C PHE A 453 8.25 -28.20 -4.61
N GLY A 454 9.28 -29.06 -4.64
CA GLY A 454 9.25 -30.38 -4.01
C GLY A 454 9.21 -30.28 -2.49
N GLY A 455 10.10 -29.47 -1.89
CA GLY A 455 10.12 -29.22 -0.45
C GLY A 455 8.81 -28.63 0.07
N PHE A 456 8.21 -27.72 -0.70
CA PHE A 456 6.91 -27.14 -0.39
C PHE A 456 5.82 -28.21 -0.26
N ASN A 457 5.70 -29.09 -1.25
CA ASN A 457 4.69 -30.13 -1.21
C ASN A 457 4.98 -31.16 -0.08
N LEU A 458 6.26 -31.47 0.20
CA LEU A 458 6.62 -32.30 1.35
C LEU A 458 6.29 -31.65 2.67
N THR A 459 6.35 -30.32 2.76
CA THR A 459 6.04 -29.59 3.99
C THR A 459 4.53 -29.48 4.21
N PHE A 460 3.81 -28.94 3.22
CA PHE A 460 2.45 -28.48 3.45
C PHE A 460 1.36 -29.45 3.00
N LEU A 461 1.62 -30.37 2.08
CA LEU A 461 0.63 -31.40 1.74
C LEU A 461 0.30 -32.32 2.93
N PRO A 462 1.30 -32.85 3.71
CA PRO A 462 1.01 -33.61 4.92
C PRO A 462 0.27 -32.81 6.00
N MET A 463 0.45 -31.49 6.04
CA MET A 463 -0.24 -30.66 7.02
C MET A 463 -1.76 -30.61 6.82
N HIS A 464 -2.29 -30.80 5.61
CA HIS A 464 -3.74 -30.97 5.42
C HIS A 464 -4.23 -32.20 6.18
N LEU A 465 -3.51 -33.31 6.03
CA LEU A 465 -3.86 -34.54 6.73
C LEU A 465 -3.68 -34.43 8.24
N THR A 466 -2.58 -33.79 8.69
CA THR A 466 -2.36 -33.53 10.13
C THR A 466 -3.48 -32.71 10.74
N GLY A 467 -3.98 -31.70 10.00
CA GLY A 467 -5.13 -30.91 10.41
C GLY A 467 -6.45 -31.68 10.45
N LEU A 468 -6.71 -32.53 9.43
CA LEU A 468 -7.89 -33.42 9.42
C LEU A 468 -7.85 -34.45 10.56
N LEU A 469 -6.66 -34.83 11.04
CA LEU A 469 -6.47 -35.65 12.22
C LEU A 469 -6.58 -34.83 13.53
N GLY A 470 -6.94 -33.56 13.46
CA GLY A 470 -7.26 -32.71 14.60
C GLY A 470 -6.08 -31.99 15.26
N MET A 471 -4.87 -31.99 14.68
CA MET A 471 -3.75 -31.23 15.25
C MET A 471 -4.04 -29.72 15.20
N PRO A 472 -4.13 -29.03 16.36
CA PRO A 472 -4.30 -27.59 16.39
C PRO A 472 -3.05 -26.86 15.85
N ARG A 473 -3.22 -25.72 15.20
CA ARG A 473 -2.10 -24.80 14.93
C ARG A 473 -1.63 -24.11 16.21
N ARG A 474 -0.40 -23.59 16.22
CA ARG A 474 0.21 -22.80 17.32
C ARG A 474 0.54 -23.61 18.57
N VAL A 475 0.48 -24.91 18.53
CA VAL A 475 0.97 -25.76 19.64
C VAL A 475 2.49 -25.86 19.55
N PHE A 476 3.19 -25.66 20.65
CA PHE A 476 4.66 -25.72 20.69
C PHE A 476 5.18 -27.17 20.79
N THR A 477 4.33 -28.09 21.21
CA THR A 477 4.63 -29.52 21.28
C THR A 477 3.34 -30.35 21.16
N TYR A 478 3.47 -31.67 20.98
CA TYR A 478 2.33 -32.59 20.86
C TYR A 478 2.68 -33.96 21.43
N PRO A 479 1.68 -34.76 21.87
CA PRO A 479 1.87 -36.12 22.40
C PRO A 479 2.14 -37.12 21.24
N GLY A 480 2.86 -38.21 21.56
CA GLY A 480 3.34 -39.18 20.56
C GLY A 480 2.31 -40.20 20.07
N ASP A 481 1.14 -40.28 20.65
CA ASP A 481 0.11 -41.31 20.44
C ASP A 481 -1.03 -40.88 19.51
N LEU A 482 -0.99 -39.62 18.97
CA LEU A 482 -2.04 -39.08 18.13
C LEU A 482 -1.85 -39.29 16.60
N GLY A 483 -0.82 -40.04 16.20
CA GLY A 483 -0.56 -40.37 14.79
C GLY A 483 0.05 -39.20 13.95
N TRP A 484 0.47 -38.12 14.59
CA TRP A 484 1.01 -36.93 13.91
C TRP A 484 2.52 -36.97 13.64
N ASN A 485 3.26 -37.94 14.28
CA ASN A 485 4.72 -37.96 14.35
C ASN A 485 5.38 -37.96 12.94
N THR A 486 5.02 -38.96 12.12
CA THR A 486 5.59 -39.11 10.78
C THR A 486 5.24 -37.90 9.87
N LEU A 487 4.03 -37.41 9.96
CA LEU A 487 3.56 -36.26 9.17
C LEU A 487 4.34 -34.98 9.52
N ASN A 488 4.57 -34.74 10.82
CA ASN A 488 5.36 -33.59 11.29
C ASN A 488 6.85 -33.72 10.90
N LEU A 489 7.41 -34.92 10.98
CA LEU A 489 8.80 -35.16 10.55
C LEU A 489 8.96 -34.89 9.05
N ILE A 490 8.06 -35.42 8.19
CA ILE A 490 8.06 -35.17 6.75
C ILE A 490 7.95 -33.67 6.48
N SER A 491 7.03 -32.98 7.13
CA SER A 491 6.86 -31.54 7.02
C SER A 491 8.12 -30.76 7.42
N SER A 492 8.82 -31.20 8.46
CA SER A 492 10.06 -30.56 8.90
C SER A 492 11.20 -30.77 7.90
N VAL A 493 11.36 -32.00 7.38
CA VAL A 493 12.35 -32.29 6.32
C VAL A 493 12.07 -31.45 5.08
N GLY A 494 10.80 -31.36 4.65
CA GLY A 494 10.39 -30.52 3.52
C GLY A 494 10.77 -29.05 3.72
N ALA A 495 10.60 -28.50 4.91
CA ALA A 495 10.94 -27.10 5.23
C ALA A 495 12.45 -26.82 5.05
N PHE A 496 13.32 -27.74 5.44
CA PHE A 496 14.77 -27.61 5.19
C PHE A 496 15.12 -27.71 3.70
N ILE A 497 14.37 -28.51 2.92
CA ILE A 497 14.54 -28.57 1.46
C ILE A 497 14.12 -27.24 0.82
N ILE A 498 13.02 -26.60 1.28
CA ILE A 498 12.65 -25.25 0.85
C ILE A 498 13.79 -24.26 1.12
N ALA A 499 14.33 -24.29 2.34
CA ALA A 499 15.44 -23.42 2.73
C ALA A 499 16.67 -23.62 1.82
N ALA A 500 17.03 -24.87 1.51
CA ALA A 500 18.10 -25.16 0.57
C ALA A 500 17.82 -24.57 -0.82
N GLY A 501 16.58 -24.62 -1.28
CA GLY A 501 16.16 -23.99 -2.53
C GLY A 501 16.33 -22.46 -2.54
N PHE A 502 15.94 -21.78 -1.46
CA PHE A 502 16.18 -20.35 -1.30
C PHE A 502 17.66 -20.00 -1.19
N LEU A 503 18.48 -20.83 -0.55
CA LEU A 503 19.93 -20.64 -0.52
C LEU A 503 20.55 -20.74 -1.92
N VAL A 504 20.12 -21.71 -2.74
CA VAL A 504 20.56 -21.83 -4.14
C VAL A 504 20.15 -20.59 -4.94
N PHE A 505 18.94 -20.11 -4.76
CA PHE A 505 18.46 -18.88 -5.40
C PHE A 505 19.27 -17.66 -4.98
N THR A 506 19.45 -17.45 -3.67
CA THR A 506 20.22 -16.33 -3.13
C THR A 506 21.67 -16.37 -3.61
N TYR A 507 22.28 -17.56 -3.66
CA TYR A 507 23.61 -17.73 -4.24
C TYR A 507 23.65 -17.31 -5.71
N ASP A 508 22.68 -17.75 -6.55
CA ASP A 508 22.62 -17.33 -7.96
C ASP A 508 22.39 -15.82 -8.10
N LEU A 509 21.58 -15.23 -7.23
CA LEU A 509 21.32 -13.79 -7.21
C LEU A 509 22.57 -12.98 -6.86
N LEU A 510 23.39 -13.43 -5.94
CA LEU A 510 24.56 -12.70 -5.42
C LEU A 510 25.87 -13.03 -6.13
N ARG A 511 26.01 -14.22 -6.73
CA ARG A 511 27.28 -14.62 -7.35
C ARG A 511 27.76 -13.62 -8.42
N PRO A 512 29.06 -13.34 -8.51
CA PRO A 512 29.64 -12.52 -9.57
C PRO A 512 29.69 -13.25 -10.91
N GLY A 513 30.07 -12.54 -11.99
CA GLY A 513 30.39 -13.16 -13.29
C GLY A 513 29.18 -13.65 -14.10
N LYS A 514 27.97 -13.10 -13.84
CA LYS A 514 26.80 -13.44 -14.67
C LYS A 514 26.99 -12.96 -16.11
N PRO A 515 26.57 -13.75 -17.12
CA PRO A 515 26.65 -13.36 -18.52
C PRO A 515 25.89 -12.04 -18.79
N ARG A 516 26.55 -11.13 -19.52
CA ARG A 516 25.89 -9.91 -20.02
C ARG A 516 25.13 -10.24 -21.31
N LEU A 517 23.95 -9.67 -21.44
CA LEU A 517 23.13 -9.81 -22.63
C LEU A 517 23.48 -8.72 -23.67
N GLN A 518 23.36 -9.06 -24.94
CA GLN A 518 23.53 -8.12 -26.06
C GLN A 518 22.27 -7.29 -26.30
N THR A 519 21.09 -7.78 -25.90
CA THR A 519 19.82 -7.09 -26.01
C THR A 519 19.21 -6.88 -24.64
N ARG A 520 18.50 -5.77 -24.47
CA ARG A 520 17.73 -5.49 -23.24
C ARG A 520 16.40 -6.23 -23.21
N ASN A 521 15.86 -6.66 -24.33
CA ASN A 521 14.63 -7.45 -24.44
C ASN A 521 14.91 -8.90 -24.86
N PRO A 522 15.44 -9.74 -23.97
CA PRO A 522 15.80 -11.12 -24.30
C PRO A 522 14.59 -12.02 -24.51
N TRP A 523 13.41 -11.57 -24.10
CA TRP A 523 12.16 -12.32 -24.16
C TRP A 523 11.33 -11.99 -25.39
N ASN A 524 11.73 -11.01 -26.20
CA ASN A 524 10.90 -10.42 -27.26
C ASN A 524 9.53 -10.00 -26.73
N ALA A 525 9.51 -9.35 -25.57
CA ALA A 525 8.30 -8.85 -24.94
C ALA A 525 7.71 -7.68 -25.73
N GLY A 526 6.38 -7.56 -25.72
CA GLY A 526 5.67 -6.53 -26.48
C GLY A 526 5.38 -5.26 -25.69
N THR A 527 5.64 -5.22 -24.39
CA THR A 527 5.29 -4.13 -23.48
C THR A 527 6.44 -3.15 -23.29
N LEU A 528 6.10 -1.91 -22.93
CA LEU A 528 6.96 -0.73 -23.05
C LEU A 528 8.20 -0.77 -22.15
N GLU A 529 8.13 -1.42 -21.00
CA GLU A 529 9.26 -1.57 -20.07
C GLU A 529 10.48 -2.24 -20.69
N TRP A 530 10.28 -3.05 -21.74
CA TRP A 530 11.36 -3.70 -22.47
C TRP A 530 11.92 -2.87 -23.62
N SER A 531 11.53 -1.57 -23.73
CA SER A 531 12.17 -0.68 -24.71
C SER A 531 13.64 -0.46 -24.37
N ASP A 532 14.48 -0.50 -25.41
CA ASP A 532 15.96 -0.41 -25.28
C ASP A 532 16.45 1.00 -24.88
N THR A 533 15.52 1.91 -24.62
CA THR A 533 15.80 3.31 -24.30
C THR A 533 16.06 3.57 -22.83
N LEU A 534 15.92 2.54 -21.99
CA LEU A 534 16.31 2.65 -20.61
C LEU A 534 17.82 2.65 -20.55
N SER A 535 18.39 3.81 -20.25
CA SER A 535 19.83 3.96 -20.00
C SER A 535 20.23 3.18 -18.74
N ASP A 536 21.53 2.94 -18.54
CA ASP A 536 22.08 2.48 -17.28
C ASP A 536 21.92 3.54 -16.15
N ASP A 537 21.17 4.61 -16.45
CA ASP A 537 20.98 5.79 -15.61
C ASP A 537 19.76 5.67 -14.70
N ASP A 538 19.75 6.47 -13.64
CA ASP A 538 18.77 6.46 -12.55
C ASP A 538 17.41 7.09 -12.92
N TRP A 539 17.14 7.30 -14.16
CA TRP A 539 15.92 7.91 -14.69
C TRP A 539 15.17 6.94 -15.61
N GLY A 540 13.88 7.18 -15.88
CA GLY A 540 13.07 6.38 -16.76
C GLY A 540 13.40 6.54 -18.25
N VAL A 541 12.46 6.92 -19.09
CA VAL A 541 12.63 6.98 -20.54
C VAL A 541 13.36 8.23 -21.02
N ARG A 542 14.18 8.09 -22.09
CA ARG A 542 14.91 9.18 -22.75
C ARG A 542 13.98 10.30 -23.28
N SER A 543 12.89 9.90 -23.92
CA SER A 543 11.79 10.79 -24.31
C SER A 543 10.48 10.07 -24.12
N ILE A 544 9.45 10.79 -23.64
CA ILE A 544 8.15 10.22 -23.29
C ILE A 544 7.38 9.92 -24.57
N PRO A 545 7.04 8.64 -24.86
CA PRO A 545 6.50 8.25 -26.14
C PRO A 545 5.01 8.58 -26.32
N TYR A 546 4.53 8.49 -27.56
CA TYR A 546 3.12 8.42 -27.88
C TYR A 546 2.71 6.97 -28.13
N ILE A 547 1.78 6.45 -27.30
CA ILE A 547 1.42 5.04 -27.27
C ILE A 547 -0.02 4.83 -27.71
N THR A 548 -0.22 3.91 -28.67
CA THR A 548 -1.54 3.60 -29.24
C THR A 548 -1.97 2.16 -29.05
N SER A 549 -1.08 1.31 -28.53
CA SER A 549 -1.32 -0.12 -28.38
C SER A 549 -1.00 -0.62 -26.98
N ARG A 550 -1.59 -1.76 -26.57
CA ARG A 550 -1.25 -2.51 -25.35
C ARG A 550 0.13 -3.18 -25.43
N TYR A 551 0.57 -3.50 -26.64
CA TYR A 551 1.84 -4.16 -26.91
C TYR A 551 2.66 -3.31 -27.91
N PRO A 552 3.11 -2.11 -27.48
CA PRO A 552 3.68 -1.12 -28.39
C PRO A 552 4.96 -1.59 -29.08
N LEU A 553 5.75 -2.48 -28.45
CA LEU A 553 6.96 -3.01 -29.08
C LEU A 553 6.68 -4.00 -30.22
N TRP A 554 5.51 -4.67 -30.20
CA TRP A 554 5.07 -5.51 -31.30
C TRP A 554 4.36 -4.72 -32.40
N ASP A 555 3.60 -3.68 -32.03
CA ASP A 555 2.67 -2.98 -32.95
C ASP A 555 3.23 -1.64 -33.48
N GLN A 556 4.28 -1.07 -32.84
CA GLN A 556 4.91 0.20 -33.21
C GLN A 556 6.41 0.02 -33.49
N PRO A 557 6.82 -0.54 -34.64
CA PRO A 557 8.19 -1.06 -34.85
C PRO A 557 9.29 0.01 -34.79
N LYS A 558 8.97 1.30 -35.05
CA LYS A 558 9.93 2.42 -34.97
C LYS A 558 9.95 3.10 -33.59
N LEU A 559 9.19 2.59 -32.60
CA LEU A 559 9.01 3.23 -31.32
C LEU A 559 10.34 3.39 -30.58
N VAL A 560 11.07 2.31 -30.44
CA VAL A 560 12.35 2.25 -29.68
C VAL A 560 13.40 3.18 -30.31
N GLU A 561 13.57 3.13 -31.62
CA GLU A 561 14.48 3.99 -32.35
C GLU A 561 14.14 5.48 -32.15
N ARG A 562 12.86 5.82 -32.25
CA ARG A 562 12.40 7.18 -32.06
C ARG A 562 12.56 7.69 -30.62
N MET A 563 12.30 6.82 -29.64
CA MET A 563 12.55 7.15 -28.22
C MET A 563 14.03 7.42 -27.97
N ALA A 564 14.90 6.56 -28.44
CA ALA A 564 16.35 6.70 -28.29
C ALA A 564 16.89 7.98 -28.97
N ALA A 565 16.32 8.34 -30.11
CA ALA A 565 16.66 9.59 -30.82
C ALA A 565 16.05 10.86 -30.21
N GLY A 566 15.31 10.76 -29.07
CA GLY A 566 14.69 11.92 -28.44
C GLY A 566 13.57 12.57 -29.24
N ARG A 567 12.88 11.82 -30.11
CA ARG A 567 11.84 12.35 -31.04
C ARG A 567 10.45 12.48 -30.44
N TYR A 568 10.30 12.22 -29.15
CA TYR A 568 9.03 12.36 -28.45
C TYR A 568 9.06 13.52 -27.46
N TYR A 569 8.19 13.47 -26.47
CA TYR A 569 8.01 14.57 -25.51
C TYR A 569 9.13 14.64 -24.47
N LEU A 570 9.44 15.83 -24.04
CA LEU A 570 10.47 16.16 -23.04
C LEU A 570 11.83 15.51 -23.32
N PRO A 571 12.41 15.67 -24.52
CA PRO A 571 13.67 15.02 -24.86
C PRO A 571 14.89 15.63 -24.16
N ASP A 572 14.74 16.73 -23.45
CA ASP A 572 15.78 17.54 -22.86
C ASP A 572 15.37 18.15 -21.50
N ALA A 573 16.35 18.62 -20.74
CA ALA A 573 16.17 19.40 -19.51
C ALA A 573 16.94 20.74 -19.58
N PRO A 574 16.56 21.66 -20.50
CA PRO A 574 17.35 22.89 -20.76
C PRO A 574 17.44 23.79 -19.54
N GLU A 575 16.50 23.74 -18.63
CA GLU A 575 16.45 24.55 -17.40
C GLU A 575 17.05 23.82 -16.18
N GLY A 576 17.62 22.64 -16.38
CA GLY A 576 18.24 21.87 -15.31
C GLY A 576 17.27 21.32 -14.24
N HIS A 577 15.99 21.14 -14.58
CA HIS A 577 14.99 20.60 -13.68
C HIS A 577 14.61 19.16 -14.04
N ARG A 578 14.26 18.36 -13.02
CA ARG A 578 13.59 17.07 -13.20
C ARG A 578 12.15 17.32 -13.61
N GLU A 579 11.72 16.75 -14.72
CA GLU A 579 10.40 17.01 -15.29
C GLU A 579 9.79 15.73 -15.85
N THR A 580 8.47 15.61 -15.71
CA THR A 580 7.65 14.57 -16.32
C THR A 580 6.36 15.17 -16.88
N LEU A 581 5.59 14.36 -17.63
CA LEU A 581 4.29 14.76 -18.13
C LEU A 581 3.17 14.31 -17.20
N VAL A 582 2.22 15.20 -16.98
CA VAL A 582 0.92 14.88 -16.41
C VAL A 582 -0.10 14.81 -17.54
N THR A 583 -0.93 13.77 -17.52
CA THR A 583 -1.94 13.53 -18.55
C THR A 583 -3.34 13.40 -17.94
N SER A 584 -4.36 13.46 -18.78
CA SER A 584 -5.76 13.29 -18.37
C SER A 584 -6.05 11.82 -17.99
N VAL A 585 -7.01 11.63 -17.07
CA VAL A 585 -7.33 10.32 -16.47
C VAL A 585 -7.86 9.29 -17.48
N ILE A 586 -8.65 9.66 -18.46
CA ILE A 586 -9.25 8.70 -19.40
C ILE A 586 -8.40 8.53 -20.64
N ASP A 587 -8.12 9.63 -21.34
CA ASP A 587 -7.56 9.64 -22.69
C ASP A 587 -6.05 9.80 -22.73
N ALA A 588 -5.40 10.01 -21.58
CA ALA A 588 -3.98 10.33 -21.48
C ALA A 588 -3.56 11.47 -22.42
N ARG A 589 -4.34 12.56 -22.48
CA ARG A 589 -3.95 13.79 -23.16
C ARG A 589 -2.96 14.56 -22.31
N PRO A 590 -1.89 15.11 -22.87
CA PRO A 590 -0.97 15.98 -22.14
C PRO A 590 -1.70 17.18 -21.54
N VAL A 591 -1.50 17.41 -20.24
CA VAL A 591 -2.15 18.50 -19.48
C VAL A 591 -1.11 19.47 -18.95
N GLN A 592 0.02 18.97 -18.45
CA GLN A 592 1.00 19.76 -17.73
C GLN A 592 2.40 19.15 -17.84
N VAL A 593 3.43 20.00 -17.87
CA VAL A 593 4.80 19.61 -17.53
C VAL A 593 4.99 19.80 -16.03
N GLN A 594 5.11 18.71 -15.30
CA GLN A 594 5.32 18.73 -13.86
C GLN A 594 6.82 18.74 -13.54
N ARG A 595 7.25 19.64 -12.66
CA ARG A 595 8.56 19.55 -11.99
C ARG A 595 8.49 18.53 -10.87
N VAL A 596 9.49 17.65 -10.84
CA VAL A 596 9.64 16.60 -9.83
C VAL A 596 10.74 17.00 -8.85
N THR A 597 10.52 16.75 -7.57
CA THR A 597 11.47 17.15 -6.52
C THR A 597 12.70 16.25 -6.51
N GLY A 598 13.86 16.83 -6.21
CA GLY A 598 15.12 16.10 -6.11
C GLY A 598 15.46 15.64 -4.68
N ASP A 599 16.65 15.06 -4.57
CA ASP A 599 17.21 14.45 -3.36
C ASP A 599 17.17 15.36 -2.13
N ALA A 600 16.75 14.81 -0.99
CA ALA A 600 16.59 15.57 0.25
C ALA A 600 16.72 14.70 1.51
N TRP A 601 17.41 15.18 2.54
CA TRP A 601 17.49 14.58 3.87
C TRP A 601 16.15 14.61 4.63
N ILE A 602 15.31 15.55 4.28
CA ILE A 602 14.08 15.83 5.04
C ILE A 602 13.13 14.62 5.11
N THR A 603 13.16 13.75 4.12
CA THR A 603 12.33 12.53 4.08
C THR A 603 12.74 11.52 5.16
N LEU A 604 14.05 11.30 5.32
CA LEU A 604 14.60 10.46 6.38
C LEU A 604 14.35 11.07 7.77
N LEU A 605 14.54 12.37 7.92
CA LEU A 605 14.30 13.06 9.20
C LEU A 605 12.81 13.01 9.57
N ALA A 606 11.91 13.25 8.63
CA ALA A 606 10.48 13.15 8.84
C ALA A 606 10.07 11.73 9.27
N ALA A 607 10.57 10.69 8.59
CA ALA A 607 10.33 9.31 8.95
C ALA A 607 10.87 8.96 10.34
N GLY A 608 12.07 9.43 10.69
CA GLY A 608 12.66 9.21 12.02
C GLY A 608 11.86 9.87 13.15
N PHE A 609 11.41 11.11 12.96
CA PHE A 609 10.63 11.82 13.97
C PHE A 609 9.18 11.30 14.06
N ILE A 610 8.53 11.01 12.95
CA ILE A 610 7.21 10.35 12.99
C ILE A 610 7.34 8.96 13.61
N GLY A 611 8.36 8.17 13.24
CA GLY A 611 8.64 6.88 13.89
C GLY A 611 8.82 7.01 15.40
N GLY A 612 9.53 8.04 15.86
CA GLY A 612 9.65 8.32 17.30
C GLY A 612 8.33 8.63 17.99
N CYS A 613 7.34 9.20 17.27
CA CYS A 613 5.99 9.41 17.80
C CYS A 613 5.26 8.09 18.10
N PHE A 614 5.53 7.04 17.34
CA PHE A 614 4.95 5.70 17.55
C PHE A 614 5.81 4.83 18.50
N ILE A 615 7.13 4.84 18.33
CA ILE A 615 8.05 3.95 19.06
C ILE A 615 8.21 4.36 20.53
N LEU A 616 8.32 5.65 20.82
CA LEU A 616 8.56 6.11 22.20
C LEU A 616 7.40 5.81 23.17
N PRO A 617 6.12 5.96 22.79
CA PRO A 617 4.98 5.58 23.65
C PRO A 617 4.98 4.10 24.06
N THR A 618 5.47 3.18 23.22
CA THR A 618 5.67 1.76 23.58
C THR A 618 6.43 1.58 24.91
N PHE A 619 7.33 2.51 25.23
CA PHE A 619 8.12 2.51 26.45
C PHE A 619 7.60 3.50 27.50
N HIS A 620 6.34 3.91 27.39
CA HIS A 620 5.69 4.94 28.24
C HIS A 620 6.39 6.33 28.21
N LEU A 621 7.19 6.60 27.17
CA LEU A 621 7.86 7.88 26.96
C LEU A 621 6.94 8.84 26.16
N TYR A 622 5.77 9.14 26.70
CA TYR A 622 4.71 9.90 26.00
C TYR A 622 5.15 11.33 25.65
N VAL A 623 5.79 12.06 26.58
CA VAL A 623 6.23 13.43 26.31
C VAL A 623 7.31 13.49 25.23
N PRO A 624 8.38 12.67 25.25
CA PRO A 624 9.31 12.56 24.13
C PRO A 624 8.62 12.15 22.81
N GLY A 625 7.62 11.26 22.87
CA GLY A 625 6.83 10.84 21.71
C GLY A 625 6.10 12.02 21.05
N VAL A 626 5.39 12.82 21.84
CA VAL A 626 4.69 14.04 21.37
C VAL A 626 5.69 15.05 20.78
N ILE A 627 6.82 15.29 21.44
CA ILE A 627 7.86 16.19 20.91
C ILE A 627 8.37 15.68 19.57
N SER A 628 8.61 14.38 19.45
CA SER A 628 9.03 13.74 18.19
C SER A 628 7.97 13.93 17.10
N GLY A 629 6.71 13.70 17.41
CA GLY A 629 5.59 13.95 16.48
C GLY A 629 5.54 15.39 15.98
N LEU A 630 5.68 16.36 16.88
CA LEU A 630 5.70 17.79 16.51
C LEU A 630 6.90 18.13 15.60
N LEU A 631 8.07 17.56 15.86
CA LEU A 631 9.24 17.70 14.98
C LEU A 631 9.01 17.03 13.64
N GLY A 632 8.35 15.87 13.61
CA GLY A 632 7.94 15.19 12.38
C GLY A 632 7.00 16.05 11.53
N VAL A 633 5.96 16.64 12.14
CA VAL A 633 5.06 17.59 11.47
C VAL A 633 5.83 18.80 10.95
N ALA A 634 6.75 19.36 11.72
CA ALA A 634 7.60 20.48 11.26
C ALA A 634 8.45 20.07 10.05
N CYS A 635 9.01 18.87 10.03
CA CYS A 635 9.75 18.33 8.88
C CYS A 635 8.83 18.19 7.64
N ILE A 636 7.63 17.70 7.81
CA ILE A 636 6.63 17.58 6.72
C ILE A 636 6.26 18.97 6.18
N LEU A 637 5.98 19.93 7.04
CA LEU A 637 5.66 21.31 6.62
C LEU A 637 6.85 21.94 5.87
N TYR A 638 8.08 21.75 6.36
CA TYR A 638 9.30 22.21 5.66
C TYR A 638 9.45 21.52 4.31
N TRP A 639 9.25 20.21 4.24
CA TRP A 639 9.27 19.47 2.99
C TRP A 639 8.25 20.01 2.00
N LEU A 640 6.98 20.16 2.39
CA LEU A 640 5.93 20.72 1.54
C LEU A 640 6.29 22.15 1.08
N TRP A 641 6.76 22.98 2.00
CA TRP A 641 7.15 24.35 1.70
C TRP A 641 8.28 24.48 0.68
N THR A 642 9.27 23.57 0.74
CA THR A 642 10.42 23.55 -0.17
C THR A 642 10.14 22.79 -1.48
N SER A 643 9.15 21.92 -1.50
CA SER A 643 8.70 21.22 -2.72
C SER A 643 7.87 22.12 -3.63
N THR A 644 7.15 23.06 -3.07
CA THR A 644 6.42 24.07 -3.84
C THR A 644 7.43 25.06 -4.39
N ALA A 645 7.66 25.00 -5.70
CA ALA A 645 8.48 25.98 -6.38
C ALA A 645 7.94 27.40 -6.14
N ARG A 646 8.80 28.40 -6.18
CA ARG A 646 8.35 29.79 -6.38
C ARG A 646 7.46 29.80 -7.62
N ILE A 647 6.56 30.78 -7.72
CA ILE A 647 5.72 30.98 -8.90
C ILE A 647 6.58 30.76 -10.14
N PRO A 648 6.19 29.83 -11.05
CA PRO A 648 7.05 29.43 -12.14
C PRO A 648 7.46 30.64 -12.98
N GLU A 649 8.76 30.75 -13.28
CA GLU A 649 9.29 31.82 -14.11
C GLU A 649 8.67 31.83 -15.51
N LYS A 650 8.30 30.64 -16.01
CA LYS A 650 7.59 30.41 -17.26
C LYS A 650 6.28 29.70 -16.99
N GLU A 651 5.19 30.31 -17.43
CA GLU A 651 3.85 29.73 -17.30
C GLU A 651 3.61 28.57 -18.25
N MET A 652 4.21 28.65 -19.43
CA MET A 652 4.09 27.68 -20.53
C MET A 652 5.47 27.20 -20.94
N LYS A 653 5.60 25.91 -21.25
CA LYS A 653 6.83 25.27 -21.67
C LYS A 653 6.61 24.43 -22.92
N ASP A 654 7.58 24.43 -23.82
CA ASP A 654 7.63 23.49 -24.94
C ASP A 654 7.92 22.08 -24.41
N ALA A 655 6.96 21.19 -24.58
CA ALA A 655 7.05 19.80 -24.21
C ALA A 655 7.66 18.90 -25.31
N GLY A 656 8.05 19.48 -26.45
CA GLY A 656 8.51 18.78 -27.64
C GLY A 656 7.41 18.57 -28.67
N LEU A 657 7.81 18.28 -29.92
CA LEU A 657 6.90 18.10 -31.05
C LEU A 657 5.99 19.32 -31.32
N GLY A 658 6.44 20.52 -30.94
CA GLY A 658 5.65 21.76 -31.11
C GLY A 658 4.49 21.90 -30.13
N LEU A 659 4.38 20.99 -29.14
CA LEU A 659 3.36 21.06 -28.09
C LEU A 659 3.85 21.90 -26.92
N THR A 660 3.11 22.95 -26.58
CA THR A 660 3.38 23.81 -25.44
C THR A 660 2.36 23.56 -24.34
N LEU A 661 2.82 23.28 -23.13
CA LEU A 661 2.01 22.92 -21.96
C LEU A 661 2.26 23.87 -20.79
N PRO A 662 1.25 24.07 -19.92
CA PRO A 662 1.44 24.79 -18.67
C PRO A 662 2.39 24.05 -17.73
N THR A 663 3.11 24.81 -16.91
CA THR A 663 3.99 24.26 -15.86
C THR A 663 3.30 24.17 -14.50
N TYR A 664 2.06 24.65 -14.41
CA TYR A 664 1.26 24.66 -13.20
C TYR A 664 -0.19 24.23 -13.50
N ALA A 665 -0.76 23.43 -12.61
CA ALA A 665 -2.16 23.05 -12.61
C ALA A 665 -2.76 23.15 -11.20
N SER A 666 -4.05 23.44 -11.10
CA SER A 666 -4.79 23.44 -9.83
C SER A 666 -6.15 22.75 -9.99
N GLY A 667 -6.74 22.33 -8.87
CA GLY A 667 -7.99 21.59 -8.87
C GLY A 667 -7.85 20.21 -9.54
N PRO A 668 -8.90 19.68 -10.20
CA PRO A 668 -8.94 18.30 -10.72
C PRO A 668 -7.88 17.97 -11.79
N GLU A 669 -7.21 18.97 -12.35
CA GLU A 669 -6.12 18.75 -13.30
C GLU A 669 -4.80 18.44 -12.61
N SER A 670 -4.60 18.88 -11.35
CA SER A 670 -3.35 18.69 -10.62
C SER A 670 -3.26 17.29 -9.99
N VAL A 671 -2.04 16.77 -9.91
CA VAL A 671 -1.76 15.50 -9.18
C VAL A 671 -2.01 15.63 -7.68
N GLY A 672 -1.74 16.81 -7.10
CA GLY A 672 -1.96 17.06 -5.67
C GLY A 672 -3.42 17.03 -5.26
N TRP A 673 -4.34 17.48 -6.12
CA TRP A 673 -5.78 17.36 -5.87
C TRP A 673 -6.23 15.89 -5.86
N TRP A 674 -5.72 15.07 -6.79
CA TRP A 674 -6.00 13.64 -6.82
C TRP A 674 -5.43 12.93 -5.60
N ALA A 675 -4.20 13.26 -5.19
CA ALA A 675 -3.61 12.71 -3.97
C ALA A 675 -4.46 13.03 -2.74
N MET A 676 -4.89 14.29 -2.57
CA MET A 676 -5.76 14.71 -1.47
C MET A 676 -7.11 13.96 -1.50
N TRP A 677 -7.74 13.85 -2.68
CA TRP A 677 -9.00 13.14 -2.83
C TRP A 677 -8.88 11.67 -2.43
N ILE A 678 -7.83 10.99 -2.90
CA ILE A 678 -7.56 9.58 -2.61
C ILE A 678 -7.26 9.38 -1.11
N THR A 679 -6.45 10.22 -0.51
CA THR A 679 -6.14 10.16 0.93
C THR A 679 -7.40 10.28 1.78
N MET A 680 -8.31 11.19 1.43
CA MET A 680 -9.57 11.34 2.17
C MET A 680 -10.51 10.14 2.05
N LEU A 681 -10.45 9.37 0.98
CA LEU A 681 -11.21 8.11 0.89
C LEU A 681 -10.71 7.08 1.91
N GLY A 682 -9.39 6.97 2.09
CA GLY A 682 -8.81 6.12 3.12
C GLY A 682 -9.18 6.58 4.53
N ASP A 683 -9.04 7.88 4.79
CA ASP A 683 -9.38 8.47 6.08
C ASP A 683 -10.89 8.33 6.41
N ALA A 684 -11.75 8.43 5.40
CA ALA A 684 -13.18 8.15 5.54
C ALA A 684 -13.44 6.72 6.04
N THR A 685 -12.62 5.75 5.66
CA THR A 685 -12.76 4.36 6.09
C THR A 685 -12.34 4.18 7.55
N ALA A 686 -11.26 4.86 7.99
CA ALA A 686 -10.88 4.89 9.40
C ALA A 686 -11.98 5.51 10.27
N PHE A 687 -12.50 6.65 9.86
CA PHE A 687 -13.63 7.30 10.53
C PHE A 687 -14.86 6.38 10.60
N ALA A 688 -15.22 5.79 9.48
CA ALA A 688 -16.36 4.86 9.41
C ALA A 688 -16.18 3.65 10.35
N SER A 689 -14.94 3.20 10.58
CA SER A 689 -14.65 2.12 11.53
C SER A 689 -14.94 2.50 12.97
N VAL A 690 -14.61 3.74 13.37
CA VAL A 690 -14.91 4.22 14.73
C VAL A 690 -16.42 4.46 14.90
N VAL A 691 -17.09 4.99 13.87
CA VAL A 691 -18.56 5.13 13.87
C VAL A 691 -19.24 3.75 13.91
N PHE A 692 -18.74 2.79 13.13
CA PHE A 692 -19.21 1.40 13.18
C PHE A 692 -19.08 0.82 14.59
N GLY A 693 -18.00 1.11 15.32
CA GLY A 693 -17.83 0.70 16.72
C GLY A 693 -18.97 1.17 17.61
N PHE A 694 -19.40 2.43 17.50
CA PHE A 694 -20.54 2.92 18.27
C PHE A 694 -21.82 2.11 18.01
N PHE A 695 -22.18 1.86 16.75
CA PHE A 695 -23.37 1.10 16.40
C PHE A 695 -23.21 -0.42 16.66
N PHE A 696 -22.00 -0.95 16.58
CA PHE A 696 -21.71 -2.32 16.97
C PHE A 696 -22.02 -2.56 18.46
N TYR A 697 -21.49 -1.73 19.36
CA TYR A 697 -21.78 -1.85 20.77
C TYR A 697 -23.25 -1.64 21.09
N TRP A 698 -23.89 -0.70 20.41
CA TRP A 698 -25.34 -0.51 20.58
C TRP A 698 -26.16 -1.76 20.23
N THR A 699 -25.74 -2.52 19.25
CA THR A 699 -26.43 -3.75 18.84
C THR A 699 -25.98 -5.00 19.60
N ALA A 700 -24.73 -5.04 20.09
CA ALA A 700 -24.13 -6.21 20.72
C ALA A 700 -24.20 -6.19 22.24
N THR A 701 -24.19 -5.00 22.87
CA THR A 701 -24.13 -4.84 24.33
C THR A 701 -25.50 -4.45 24.89
N ALA A 702 -25.97 -5.23 25.88
CA ALA A 702 -27.34 -5.08 26.41
C ALA A 702 -27.61 -3.76 27.15
N ASP A 703 -26.57 -3.14 27.73
CA ASP A 703 -26.64 -1.88 28.49
C ASP A 703 -25.89 -0.73 27.81
N PHE A 704 -26.06 -0.56 26.53
CA PHE A 704 -25.43 0.51 25.75
C PHE A 704 -26.50 1.48 25.18
N PRO A 705 -26.56 2.75 25.64
CA PRO A 705 -25.82 3.32 26.76
C PRO A 705 -26.30 2.78 28.12
N PRO A 706 -25.46 2.75 29.17
CA PRO A 706 -25.91 2.37 30.52
C PRO A 706 -27.06 3.30 31.01
N ALA A 707 -27.96 2.75 31.83
CA ALA A 707 -29.18 3.47 32.29
C ALA A 707 -28.89 4.81 32.97
N ASN A 708 -27.72 4.96 33.59
CA ASN A 708 -27.30 6.21 34.25
C ASN A 708 -26.12 6.87 33.54
N ALA A 709 -25.97 6.67 32.22
CA ALA A 709 -24.85 7.19 31.46
C ALA A 709 -24.87 8.72 31.45
N THR A 710 -23.71 9.33 31.69
CA THR A 710 -23.46 10.72 31.34
C THR A 710 -23.30 10.83 29.82
N HIS A 711 -24.05 11.72 29.20
CA HIS A 711 -23.99 11.98 27.76
C HIS A 711 -23.16 13.24 27.47
N ALA A 712 -22.66 13.35 26.26
CA ALA A 712 -22.03 14.54 25.76
C ALA A 712 -23.04 15.75 25.83
N ASP A 713 -22.55 16.93 26.19
CA ASP A 713 -23.39 18.12 26.20
C ASP A 713 -23.84 18.48 24.77
N GLY A 714 -25.13 18.23 24.51
CA GLY A 714 -25.71 18.42 23.18
C GLY A 714 -25.69 19.88 22.72
N THR A 715 -25.70 20.87 23.66
CA THR A 715 -25.62 22.29 23.32
C THR A 715 -24.21 22.62 22.81
N LEU A 716 -23.18 22.13 23.53
CA LEU A 716 -21.78 22.32 23.13
C LEU A 716 -21.49 21.61 21.84
N VAL A 717 -22.00 20.38 21.62
CA VAL A 717 -21.88 19.64 20.36
C VAL A 717 -22.50 20.43 19.20
N ALA A 718 -23.70 20.98 19.37
CA ALA A 718 -24.35 21.78 18.33
C ALA A 718 -23.61 23.09 18.03
N LEU A 719 -23.12 23.77 19.04
CA LEU A 719 -22.32 25.00 18.88
C LEU A 719 -20.97 24.69 18.20
N SER A 720 -20.35 23.59 18.58
CA SER A 720 -19.13 23.07 17.90
C SER A 720 -19.37 22.86 16.42
N ALA A 721 -20.42 22.10 16.06
CA ALA A 721 -20.76 21.84 14.67
C ALA A 721 -20.99 23.12 13.86
N LEU A 722 -21.71 24.12 14.45
CA LEU A 722 -21.91 25.42 13.82
C LEU A 722 -20.60 26.18 13.60
N ALA A 723 -19.68 26.19 14.57
CA ALA A 723 -18.40 26.85 14.47
C ALA A 723 -17.51 26.17 13.39
N LEU A 724 -17.52 24.84 13.30
CA LEU A 724 -16.78 24.10 12.29
C LEU A 724 -17.37 24.25 10.88
N VAL A 725 -18.71 24.33 10.75
CA VAL A 725 -19.36 24.72 9.50
C VAL A 725 -18.98 26.15 9.10
N LEU A 726 -18.88 27.09 10.04
CA LEU A 726 -18.40 28.44 9.75
C LEU A 726 -16.96 28.44 9.27
N ALA A 727 -16.07 27.64 9.88
CA ALA A 727 -14.68 27.48 9.44
C ALA A 727 -14.60 26.93 7.99
N TRP A 728 -15.43 25.96 7.65
CA TRP A 728 -15.57 25.46 6.29
C TRP A 728 -16.01 26.56 5.30
N VAL A 729 -17.08 27.29 5.61
CA VAL A 729 -17.60 28.40 4.76
C VAL A 729 -16.53 29.46 4.56
N LEU A 730 -15.81 29.86 5.61
CA LEU A 730 -14.72 30.83 5.55
C LEU A 730 -13.55 30.34 4.67
N THR A 731 -13.24 29.04 4.72
CA THR A 731 -12.22 28.43 3.86
C THR A 731 -12.61 28.50 2.37
N LEU A 732 -13.87 28.19 2.06
CA LEU A 732 -14.38 28.31 0.70
C LEU A 732 -14.44 29.77 0.23
N ALA A 733 -14.82 30.69 1.11
CA ALA A 733 -14.79 32.11 0.85
C ALA A 733 -13.37 32.60 0.55
N ALA A 734 -12.36 32.15 1.30
CA ALA A 734 -10.96 32.50 1.04
C ALA A 734 -10.52 32.11 -0.38
N ARG A 735 -10.86 30.91 -0.86
CA ARG A 735 -10.57 30.48 -2.24
C ARG A 735 -11.29 31.36 -3.27
N SER A 736 -12.57 31.67 -3.06
CA SER A 736 -13.35 32.52 -3.96
C SER A 736 -12.81 33.94 -4.03
N LEU A 737 -12.46 34.51 -2.88
CA LEU A 737 -11.87 35.86 -2.76
C LEU A 737 -10.49 35.93 -3.43
N ASN A 738 -9.66 34.88 -3.27
CA ASN A 738 -8.37 34.78 -3.92
C ASN A 738 -8.51 34.85 -5.45
N ARG A 739 -9.41 34.06 -6.01
CA ARG A 739 -9.72 34.06 -7.45
C ARG A 739 -10.23 35.41 -7.96
N SER A 740 -10.89 36.16 -7.10
CA SER A 740 -11.33 37.52 -7.41
C SER A 740 -10.23 38.57 -7.25
N GLY A 741 -9.00 38.16 -6.87
CA GLY A 741 -7.86 39.06 -6.64
C GLY A 741 -7.96 39.92 -5.37
N ARG A 742 -8.87 39.60 -4.44
CA ARG A 742 -9.10 40.36 -3.19
C ARG A 742 -8.17 39.87 -2.08
N VAL A 743 -6.88 40.15 -2.19
CA VAL A 743 -5.83 39.62 -1.32
C VAL A 743 -6.08 39.84 0.17
N LEU A 744 -6.44 41.07 0.60
CA LEU A 744 -6.69 41.37 2.00
C LEU A 744 -7.91 40.62 2.55
N ALA A 745 -8.97 40.49 1.77
CA ALA A 745 -10.15 39.72 2.17
C ALA A 745 -9.85 38.22 2.23
N THR A 746 -9.03 37.70 1.33
CA THR A 746 -8.54 36.31 1.37
C THR A 746 -7.78 36.04 2.66
N ARG A 747 -6.84 36.92 3.01
CA ARG A 747 -6.06 36.78 4.28
C ARG A 747 -6.96 36.88 5.50
N ALA A 748 -7.91 37.83 5.52
CA ALA A 748 -8.87 37.96 6.62
C ALA A 748 -9.71 36.67 6.78
N ALA A 749 -10.19 36.07 5.71
CA ALA A 749 -10.90 34.79 5.75
C ALA A 749 -10.01 33.65 6.25
N LEU A 750 -8.73 33.60 5.80
CA LEU A 750 -7.75 32.60 6.25
C LEU A 750 -7.26 32.82 7.71
N ILE A 751 -7.50 33.96 8.31
CA ILE A 751 -7.29 34.19 9.75
C ILE A 751 -8.55 33.80 10.54
N ALA A 752 -9.73 34.15 10.04
CA ALA A 752 -10.99 33.88 10.73
C ALA A 752 -11.34 32.35 10.73
N ALA A 753 -11.01 31.65 9.65
CA ALA A 753 -11.32 30.22 9.51
C ALA A 753 -10.65 29.34 10.60
N PRO A 754 -9.32 29.39 10.86
CA PRO A 754 -8.70 28.63 11.94
C PRO A 754 -9.19 29.06 13.33
N VAL A 755 -9.54 30.34 13.55
CA VAL A 755 -10.12 30.77 14.83
C VAL A 755 -11.48 30.10 15.05
N ALA A 756 -12.34 30.05 14.05
CA ALA A 756 -13.63 29.37 14.14
C ALA A 756 -13.42 27.85 14.31
N ALA A 757 -12.41 27.26 13.62
CA ALA A 757 -12.07 25.85 13.72
C ALA A 757 -11.60 25.48 15.15
N LEU A 758 -10.67 26.24 15.71
CA LEU A 758 -10.18 26.04 17.08
C LEU A 758 -11.28 26.25 18.13
N ALA A 759 -12.14 27.24 17.94
CA ALA A 759 -13.32 27.43 18.82
C ALA A 759 -14.24 26.20 18.75
N GLY A 760 -14.55 25.72 17.54
CA GLY A 760 -15.37 24.53 17.36
C GLY A 760 -14.74 23.27 17.96
N GLY A 761 -13.46 23.02 17.72
CA GLY A 761 -12.72 21.90 18.33
C GLY A 761 -12.68 21.99 19.86
N GLY A 762 -12.49 23.18 20.42
CA GLY A 762 -12.54 23.43 21.88
C GLY A 762 -13.93 23.14 22.46
N LEU A 763 -15.00 23.62 21.83
CA LEU A 763 -16.37 23.31 22.24
C LEU A 763 -16.68 21.82 22.20
N LEU A 764 -16.15 21.09 21.17
CA LEU A 764 -16.30 19.65 21.06
C LEU A 764 -15.57 18.93 22.20
N ALA A 765 -14.34 19.34 22.52
CA ALA A 765 -13.60 18.77 23.64
C ALA A 765 -14.32 19.07 25.00
N LEU A 766 -14.81 20.26 25.18
CA LEU A 766 -15.58 20.64 26.37
C LEU A 766 -16.86 19.82 26.55
N SER A 767 -17.50 19.38 25.45
CA SER A 767 -18.77 18.63 25.50
C SER A 767 -18.65 17.24 26.13
N VAL A 768 -17.43 16.70 26.27
CA VAL A 768 -17.14 15.36 26.81
C VAL A 768 -16.33 15.37 28.09
N LEU A 769 -16.08 16.53 28.72
CA LEU A 769 -15.23 16.64 29.91
C LEU A 769 -15.77 15.86 31.12
N ASP A 770 -17.09 15.73 31.22
CA ASP A 770 -17.74 15.01 32.32
C ASP A 770 -17.82 13.50 32.09
N LEU A 771 -17.37 13.03 30.92
CA LEU A 771 -17.33 11.60 30.60
C LEU A 771 -16.10 10.93 31.22
N SER A 772 -16.31 9.71 31.74
CA SER A 772 -15.23 8.86 32.24
C SER A 772 -14.99 7.69 31.28
N PRO A 773 -14.07 7.80 30.34
CA PRO A 773 -13.88 6.79 29.29
C PRO A 773 -13.38 5.43 29.81
N SER A 774 -12.74 5.37 30.97
CA SER A 774 -12.31 4.12 31.60
C SER A 774 -13.45 3.38 32.34
N SER A 775 -14.62 4.01 32.50
CA SER A 775 -15.71 3.38 33.25
C SER A 775 -16.53 2.39 32.43
N HIS A 776 -16.73 2.65 31.13
CA HIS A 776 -17.57 1.86 30.23
C HIS A 776 -17.22 2.16 28.77
N VAL A 777 -17.48 1.22 27.86
CA VAL A 777 -17.22 1.38 26.44
C VAL A 777 -18.01 2.54 25.79
N TYR A 778 -19.19 2.88 26.33
CA TYR A 778 -20.00 3.98 25.82
C TYR A 778 -19.28 5.33 25.88
N PRO A 779 -18.81 5.85 27.03
CA PRO A 779 -18.02 7.07 27.04
C PRO A 779 -16.66 6.92 26.31
N ALA A 780 -16.06 5.72 26.32
CA ALA A 780 -14.81 5.48 25.60
C ALA A 780 -14.93 5.72 24.11
N ILE A 781 -15.94 5.14 23.44
CA ILE A 781 -16.13 5.30 21.98
C ILE A 781 -16.54 6.73 21.59
N ILE A 782 -17.29 7.43 22.45
CA ILE A 782 -17.60 8.85 22.25
C ILE A 782 -16.30 9.68 22.29
N CYS A 783 -15.47 9.47 23.31
CA CYS A 783 -14.19 10.17 23.43
C CYS A 783 -13.26 9.87 22.25
N ALA A 784 -13.23 8.64 21.77
CA ALA A 784 -12.46 8.28 20.58
C ALA A 784 -12.92 9.05 19.32
N LEU A 785 -14.23 9.17 19.09
CA LEU A 785 -14.78 9.98 17.98
C LEU A 785 -14.42 11.47 18.13
N VAL A 786 -14.46 12.00 19.34
CA VAL A 786 -14.08 13.40 19.62
C VAL A 786 -12.59 13.62 19.39
N ILE A 787 -11.74 12.70 19.82
CA ILE A 787 -10.28 12.77 19.58
C ILE A 787 -9.99 12.71 18.09
N TRP A 788 -10.59 11.77 17.35
CA TRP A 788 -10.44 11.69 15.91
C TRP A 788 -10.84 13.00 15.21
N THR A 789 -12.04 13.52 15.53
CA THR A 789 -12.54 14.78 14.96
C THR A 789 -11.65 15.98 15.34
N GLY A 790 -11.21 16.04 16.58
CA GLY A 790 -10.31 17.09 17.08
C GLY A 790 -8.93 17.07 16.40
N ALA A 791 -8.36 15.89 16.17
CA ALA A 791 -7.12 15.75 15.43
C ALA A 791 -7.27 16.29 13.99
N HIS A 792 -8.38 16.01 13.33
CA HIS A 792 -8.68 16.50 11.98
C HIS A 792 -8.97 18.01 11.95
N VAL A 793 -9.54 18.58 13.01
CA VAL A 793 -9.61 20.05 13.17
C VAL A 793 -8.21 20.66 13.17
N LEU A 794 -7.27 20.07 13.93
CA LEU A 794 -5.88 20.56 13.97
C LEU A 794 -5.17 20.48 12.62
N VAL A 795 -5.35 19.39 11.89
CA VAL A 795 -4.84 19.25 10.50
C VAL A 795 -5.44 20.36 9.61
N GLY A 796 -6.75 20.57 9.68
CA GLY A 796 -7.43 21.62 8.93
C GLY A 796 -6.92 23.03 9.25
N VAL A 797 -6.65 23.31 10.52
CA VAL A 797 -6.05 24.58 10.98
C VAL A 797 -4.63 24.75 10.43
N LEU A 798 -3.81 23.71 10.47
CA LEU A 798 -2.46 23.73 9.89
C LEU A 798 -2.49 23.99 8.39
N MET A 799 -3.41 23.38 7.65
CA MET A 799 -3.58 23.62 6.22
C MET A 799 -4.02 25.06 5.92
N GLN A 800 -4.94 25.61 6.71
CA GLN A 800 -5.38 27.02 6.59
C GLN A 800 -4.24 27.99 6.88
N ALA A 801 -3.45 27.72 7.94
CA ALA A 801 -2.27 28.49 8.30
C ALA A 801 -1.19 28.44 7.21
N TYR A 802 -0.97 27.26 6.61
CA TYR A 802 -0.07 27.08 5.48
C TYR A 802 -0.50 27.92 4.27
N CYS A 803 -1.79 27.91 3.93
CA CYS A 803 -2.33 28.76 2.86
C CYS A 803 -2.20 30.27 3.18
N LEU A 804 -2.43 30.67 4.44
CA LEU A 804 -2.21 32.06 4.86
C LEU A 804 -0.74 32.47 4.65
N ALA A 805 0.19 31.65 5.12
CA ALA A 805 1.62 31.86 4.88
C ALA A 805 1.93 31.94 3.37
N GLY A 806 1.36 31.04 2.57
CA GLY A 806 1.51 31.05 1.10
C GLY A 806 1.08 32.37 0.46
N THR A 807 -0.03 32.97 0.92
CA THR A 807 -0.46 34.29 0.43
C THR A 807 0.44 35.45 0.90
N ILE A 808 1.04 35.33 2.09
CA ILE A 808 1.94 36.36 2.65
C ILE A 808 3.28 36.34 1.92
N PHE A 809 3.83 35.15 1.69
CA PHE A 809 5.15 34.96 1.08
C PHE A 809 5.11 34.86 -0.46
N GLY A 810 3.95 35.13 -1.09
CA GLY A 810 3.84 35.16 -2.56
C GLY A 810 3.96 33.81 -3.25
N LYS A 811 3.59 32.72 -2.55
CA LYS A 811 3.49 31.38 -3.14
C LYS A 811 2.08 31.05 -3.63
N ILE A 812 1.09 31.79 -3.12
CA ILE A 812 -0.32 31.67 -3.51
C ILE A 812 -0.77 33.02 -4.04
N ASP A 813 -1.31 33.03 -5.22
CA ASP A 813 -1.95 34.18 -5.84
C ASP A 813 -3.23 33.75 -6.58
N ARG A 814 -3.80 34.65 -7.37
CA ARG A 814 -5.03 34.41 -8.13
C ARG A 814 -4.92 33.21 -9.09
N ASP A 815 -3.76 32.99 -9.64
CA ASP A 815 -3.51 31.99 -10.70
C ASP A 815 -2.79 30.74 -10.17
N HIS A 816 -2.18 30.81 -8.97
CA HIS A 816 -1.48 29.72 -8.29
C HIS A 816 -2.19 29.38 -6.96
N ASP A 817 -3.33 28.70 -7.06
CA ASP A 817 -4.27 28.44 -5.95
C ASP A 817 -4.45 26.96 -5.60
N ALA A 818 -3.51 26.04 -5.98
CA ALA A 818 -3.63 24.60 -5.75
C ALA A 818 -3.80 24.27 -4.27
N ASP A 819 -3.08 24.94 -3.36
CA ASP A 819 -3.19 24.71 -1.93
C ASP A 819 -4.57 25.13 -1.39
N LEU A 820 -5.14 26.22 -1.92
CA LEU A 820 -6.50 26.63 -1.58
C LEU A 820 -7.56 25.64 -2.09
N TRP A 821 -7.31 24.98 -3.22
CA TRP A 821 -8.14 23.88 -3.68
C TRP A 821 -8.07 22.68 -2.75
N ASN A 822 -6.87 22.28 -2.34
CA ASN A 822 -6.65 21.12 -1.48
C ASN A 822 -7.24 21.33 -0.09
N VAL A 823 -7.04 22.50 0.54
CA VAL A 823 -7.65 22.80 1.85
C VAL A 823 -9.17 22.89 1.75
N SER A 824 -9.71 23.41 0.64
CA SER A 824 -11.16 23.43 0.42
C SER A 824 -11.74 22.02 0.31
N LEU A 825 -11.04 21.13 -0.40
CA LEU A 825 -11.43 19.73 -0.55
C LEU A 825 -11.39 18.99 0.79
N TYR A 826 -10.33 19.21 1.57
CA TYR A 826 -10.22 18.67 2.93
C TYR A 826 -11.37 19.11 3.83
N TRP A 827 -11.72 20.39 3.82
CA TRP A 827 -12.82 20.92 4.62
C TRP A 827 -14.20 20.46 4.18
N HIS A 828 -14.41 20.13 2.89
CA HIS A 828 -15.62 19.44 2.45
C HIS A 828 -15.78 18.08 3.11
N PHE A 829 -14.71 17.31 3.15
CA PHE A 829 -14.67 16.02 3.83
C PHE A 829 -14.85 16.17 5.35
N HIS A 830 -14.06 17.05 5.96
CA HIS A 830 -14.06 17.21 7.42
C HIS A 830 -15.40 17.71 7.97
N VAL A 831 -16.08 18.62 7.28
CA VAL A 831 -17.41 19.08 7.74
C VAL A 831 -18.43 17.94 7.71
N LEU A 832 -18.33 17.02 6.75
CA LEU A 832 -19.20 15.85 6.70
C LEU A 832 -18.96 14.94 7.92
N THR A 833 -17.70 14.65 8.25
CA THR A 833 -17.35 13.85 9.43
C THR A 833 -17.76 14.54 10.73
N VAL A 834 -17.62 15.85 10.84
CA VAL A 834 -18.14 16.66 11.98
C VAL A 834 -19.64 16.50 12.15
N LEU A 835 -20.42 16.60 11.08
CA LEU A 835 -21.88 16.45 11.16
C LEU A 835 -22.28 15.03 11.56
N VAL A 836 -21.59 14.02 11.07
CA VAL A 836 -21.81 12.62 11.48
C VAL A 836 -21.41 12.43 12.96
N THR A 837 -20.26 12.93 13.40
CA THR A 837 -19.86 12.89 14.80
C THR A 837 -20.91 13.57 15.70
N ALA A 838 -21.35 14.78 15.35
CA ALA A 838 -22.38 15.49 16.12
C ALA A 838 -23.70 14.71 16.19
N ALA A 839 -24.11 14.05 15.12
CA ALA A 839 -25.28 13.20 15.10
C ALA A 839 -25.11 11.97 16.02
N VAL A 840 -23.97 11.28 15.92
CA VAL A 840 -23.69 10.08 16.71
C VAL A 840 -23.58 10.36 18.19
N ILE A 841 -22.82 11.40 18.62
CA ILE A 841 -22.60 11.66 20.03
C ILE A 841 -23.67 12.54 20.69
N GLY A 842 -24.33 13.39 19.91
CA GLY A 842 -25.33 14.34 20.41
C GLY A 842 -26.78 13.91 20.25
N LEU A 843 -27.10 13.19 19.17
CA LEU A 843 -28.49 12.84 18.82
C LEU A 843 -28.80 11.36 19.09
N ALA A 844 -27.94 10.44 18.66
CA ALA A 844 -28.22 9.01 18.77
C ALA A 844 -28.50 8.56 20.22
N PRO A 845 -27.72 8.92 21.25
CA PRO A 845 -27.96 8.47 22.62
C PRO A 845 -29.28 8.98 23.24
N ARG A 846 -29.95 9.94 22.60
CA ARG A 846 -31.23 10.50 23.04
C ARG A 846 -32.43 9.94 22.30
N LEU A 847 -32.17 9.30 21.17
CA LEU A 847 -33.20 8.64 20.33
C LEU A 847 -33.26 7.13 20.61
N LEU A 848 -32.17 6.56 21.13
CA LEU A 848 -32.02 5.17 21.54
C LEU A 848 -32.43 4.96 23.00
#